data_7f15e820be8b80896e80f3f3f3a8bc24
#
_entry.id   7f15e820be8b80896e80f3f3f3a8bc24
#
_cell.length_a   1.000
_cell.length_b   1.000
_cell.length_c   1.000
_cell.angle_alpha   90.00
_cell.angle_beta   90.00
_cell.angle_gamma   90.00
#
_symmetry.space_group_name_H-M   'P 1'
#
loop_
_entity.id
_entity.type
_entity.pdbx_description
1 polymer ?
#
loop_
_entity_poly.entity_id
_entity_poly.type
_entity_poly.pdbx_seq_one_letter_code
_entity_poly.pdbx_strand_id
1 'polypeptide(L)'
;MHSNDENNNRKKDDEGSQVSISPLEMSERDIYPLLFVGAGRCALTTLTHFPENRQRASLVVDAFGGWLESWADRAMRLGMTHARYPITQTPFASSSMAIQSFSSRMGRNEELAYSGSDKFAPLPSTRLYAEACAMKIRSDEDGGILKSVPIVKDEVTSLRKIEANEEYPGLLKRGGGILAKTKGGKEFIAAQAVVCCAKKEAVMPEKLKAFMSKESGGNDRVKTSESINVLDPEGTLSGKRLLVVGGGMTAASVACGAVENSKVKSVTLLHRKNFKRREFDVEPEYFGAKGLRPFHNSEDFEYRAKFIDDAKGRGTINGVTWKRVRSHSVASKAAATTQSKNSPPKLRVVEKAEIVSIGFDENTKQFSTTIELTDVAKRELAAKRARSIIEVDADDDFQALTMTVEEASYETPKVEHFDEIWVCCGTVVSAETDPLLSSLPKTNYFNGYPQLVETPLVWEHGPNEVSLAKERGGCRWPKCSVFVSGRYAALHVGPVASLPLGYRTAGKEIAAISTKAHKQSLRMRAENPYESGLEAIASKPSTSLETRSKDNALEDASKSNRRKNPRLPPVLWQKVGIIDVSKLLPSENFPRVDLQTYSHEDVGFQIKIYFILPEEIESENVKMEFLEQSFEIWAICAKAAYRVFLPKLYKTIIPERSSVKVIAKKRKIIVTMQKYDNYEWRFLKV
;
A
#
# COMPACT_ATOMS: atom_id res chain seq x y z
N MET A 1 48.45 -16.52 48.17
CA MET A 1 47.28 -15.96 48.84
C MET A 1 46.13 -16.10 47.87
N HIS A 2 45.45 -17.20 47.89
CA HIS A 2 44.13 -17.52 48.41
C HIS A 2 43.08 -16.45 48.06
N SER A 3 42.09 -16.76 47.23
CA SER A 3 40.89 -17.44 47.63
C SER A 3 40.04 -17.85 46.44
N ASN A 4 39.48 -19.03 46.57
CA ASN A 4 38.38 -19.62 45.84
C ASN A 4 37.17 -18.71 45.83
N ASP A 5 36.37 -18.74 44.73
CA ASP A 5 34.91 -18.81 44.92
C ASP A 5 34.24 -19.54 43.77
N GLU A 6 33.60 -20.60 44.17
CA GLU A 6 32.65 -21.40 43.39
C GLU A 6 31.48 -20.51 42.97
N ASN A 7 31.04 -20.64 41.72
CA ASN A 7 29.72 -20.11 41.36
C ASN A 7 28.92 -21.07 40.48
N ASN A 8 27.96 -21.60 41.15
CA ASN A 8 26.77 -22.33 40.80
C ASN A 8 26.26 -22.12 39.38
N ASN A 9 26.35 -23.18 38.60
CA ASN A 9 25.49 -23.49 37.46
C ASN A 9 24.06 -23.70 37.93
N ARG A 10 23.18 -22.74 37.65
CA ARG A 10 21.73 -22.97 37.53
C ARG A 10 21.32 -22.85 36.10
N LYS A 11 21.38 -23.96 35.35
CA LYS A 11 20.54 -24.18 34.18
C LYS A 11 19.10 -24.16 34.68
N LYS A 12 18.37 -23.15 34.33
CA LYS A 12 16.91 -23.19 34.27
C LYS A 12 16.53 -23.77 32.94
N ASP A 13 16.11 -25.00 32.98
CA ASP A 13 15.38 -25.67 31.90
C ASP A 13 14.00 -24.97 31.82
N ASP A 14 13.86 -23.98 30.94
CA ASP A 14 12.60 -23.49 30.45
C ASP A 14 12.11 -24.41 29.34
N GLU A 15 11.69 -25.60 29.72
CA GLU A 15 10.80 -26.41 28.92
C GLU A 15 9.44 -25.70 28.85
N GLY A 16 9.30 -24.77 27.88
CA GLY A 16 8.03 -24.27 27.45
C GLY A 16 7.17 -25.45 26.96
N SER A 17 6.30 -25.94 27.82
CA SER A 17 5.27 -26.91 27.48
C SER A 17 4.50 -26.39 26.25
N GLN A 18 4.77 -26.97 25.09
CA GLN A 18 3.92 -26.84 23.91
C GLN A 18 2.57 -27.47 24.25
N VAL A 19 1.61 -26.64 24.65
CA VAL A 19 0.22 -27.03 24.73
C VAL A 19 -0.27 -27.18 23.30
N SER A 20 -0.13 -28.38 22.75
CA SER A 20 -0.86 -28.78 21.55
C SER A 20 -2.33 -28.97 21.97
N ILE A 21 -3.15 -27.96 21.72
CA ILE A 21 -4.60 -28.04 21.91
C ILE A 21 -5.09 -29.10 20.93
N SER A 22 -5.70 -30.17 21.44
CA SER A 22 -6.28 -31.21 20.58
C SER A 22 -7.43 -30.61 19.76
N PRO A 23 -7.67 -31.05 18.51
CA PRO A 23 -8.74 -30.51 17.66
C PRO A 23 -10.14 -30.55 18.28
N LEU A 24 -10.34 -31.42 19.26
CA LEU A 24 -11.63 -31.65 19.95
C LEU A 24 -11.99 -30.56 20.98
N GLU A 25 -11.02 -29.74 21.42
CA GLU A 25 -11.25 -28.70 22.44
C GLU A 25 -11.48 -27.30 21.90
N MET A 26 -11.47 -27.11 20.55
CA MET A 26 -11.64 -25.80 19.94
C MET A 26 -13.09 -25.29 20.08
N SER A 27 -13.29 -24.29 20.90
CA SER A 27 -14.57 -23.58 21.05
C SER A 27 -14.83 -22.65 19.86
N GLU A 28 -16.09 -22.22 19.67
CA GLU A 28 -16.42 -21.19 18.64
C GLU A 28 -15.60 -19.88 18.81
N ARG A 29 -15.02 -19.66 19.98
CA ARG A 29 -14.20 -18.49 20.31
C ARG A 29 -12.82 -18.51 19.65
N ASP A 30 -12.36 -19.69 19.21
CA ASP A 30 -11.04 -19.88 18.61
C ASP A 30 -11.03 -19.67 17.09
N ILE A 31 -12.20 -19.37 16.50
CA ILE A 31 -12.32 -19.10 15.06
C ILE A 31 -12.36 -17.60 14.79
N TYR A 32 -11.31 -17.08 14.16
CA TYR A 32 -11.25 -15.68 13.78
C TYR A 32 -12.17 -15.39 12.60
N PRO A 33 -12.98 -14.32 12.64
CA PRO A 33 -13.78 -13.92 11.49
C PRO A 33 -12.93 -13.59 10.26
N LEU A 34 -11.69 -13.09 10.47
CA LEU A 34 -10.81 -12.63 9.41
C LEU A 34 -9.36 -12.76 9.84
N LEU A 35 -8.54 -13.41 9.00
CA LEU A 35 -7.10 -13.56 9.17
C LEU A 35 -6.38 -12.77 8.08
N PHE A 36 -5.44 -11.91 8.47
CA PHE A 36 -4.50 -11.26 7.55
C PHE A 36 -3.14 -11.93 7.60
N VAL A 37 -2.60 -12.28 6.44
CA VAL A 37 -1.24 -12.78 6.30
C VAL A 37 -0.32 -11.65 5.86
N GLY A 38 0.54 -11.20 6.78
CA GLY A 38 1.42 -10.05 6.66
C GLY A 38 0.85 -8.77 7.25
N ALA A 39 1.68 -7.96 7.93
CA ALA A 39 1.36 -6.66 8.53
C ALA A 39 1.95 -5.47 7.73
N GLY A 40 2.18 -5.64 6.45
CA GLY A 40 2.69 -4.62 5.56
C GLY A 40 1.65 -3.54 5.20
N ARG A 41 2.07 -2.56 4.36
CA ARG A 41 1.20 -1.49 3.86
C ARG A 41 -0.08 -2.02 3.20
N CYS A 42 0.02 -3.14 2.50
CA CYS A 42 -1.11 -3.79 1.85
C CYS A 42 -2.17 -4.22 2.86
N ALA A 43 -1.77 -4.94 3.90
CA ALA A 43 -2.67 -5.42 4.95
C ALA A 43 -3.30 -4.26 5.72
N LEU A 44 -2.49 -3.29 6.14
CA LEU A 44 -2.99 -2.10 6.85
C LEU A 44 -4.03 -1.35 6.01
N THR A 45 -3.73 -1.10 4.72
CA THR A 45 -4.67 -0.41 3.84
C THR A 45 -5.95 -1.23 3.65
N THR A 46 -5.84 -2.53 3.43
CA THR A 46 -7.01 -3.39 3.25
C THR A 46 -7.87 -3.43 4.51
N LEU A 47 -7.25 -3.59 5.69
CA LEU A 47 -7.95 -3.64 6.97
C LEU A 47 -8.74 -2.36 7.25
N THR A 48 -8.19 -1.18 6.96
CA THR A 48 -8.86 0.11 7.19
C THR A 48 -10.12 0.33 6.35
N HIS A 49 -10.39 -0.52 5.36
CA HIS A 49 -11.65 -0.51 4.59
C HIS A 49 -12.76 -1.35 5.22
N PHE A 50 -12.44 -2.21 6.19
CA PHE A 50 -13.45 -2.99 6.88
C PHE A 50 -14.20 -2.17 7.94
N PRO A 51 -15.45 -2.52 8.27
CA PRO A 51 -16.14 -1.95 9.43
C PRO A 51 -15.36 -2.19 10.73
N GLU A 52 -15.46 -1.30 11.69
CA GLU A 52 -14.70 -1.32 12.93
C GLU A 52 -14.79 -2.65 13.71
N ASN A 53 -16.01 -3.18 13.84
CA ASN A 53 -16.23 -4.46 14.51
C ASN A 53 -15.48 -5.62 13.84
N ARG A 54 -15.32 -5.57 12.52
CA ARG A 54 -14.55 -6.55 11.75
C ARG A 54 -13.05 -6.34 11.92
N GLN A 55 -12.60 -5.09 11.97
CA GLN A 55 -11.20 -4.77 12.25
C GLN A 55 -10.78 -5.31 13.61
N ARG A 56 -11.56 -5.03 14.67
CA ARG A 56 -11.29 -5.52 16.04
C ARG A 56 -11.29 -7.04 16.17
N ALA A 57 -12.12 -7.72 15.40
CA ALA A 57 -12.24 -9.18 15.39
C ALA A 57 -11.24 -9.87 14.43
N SER A 58 -10.35 -9.12 13.80
CA SER A 58 -9.34 -9.66 12.89
C SER A 58 -8.09 -10.12 13.65
N LEU A 59 -7.43 -11.14 13.12
CA LEU A 59 -6.08 -11.54 13.50
C LEU A 59 -5.11 -11.20 12.38
N VAL A 60 -3.94 -10.70 12.72
CA VAL A 60 -2.83 -10.50 11.79
C VAL A 60 -1.67 -11.41 12.18
N VAL A 61 -1.08 -12.11 11.22
CA VAL A 61 0.14 -12.90 11.45
C VAL A 61 1.23 -12.37 10.53
N ASP A 62 2.36 -11.98 11.12
CA ASP A 62 3.49 -11.37 10.40
C ASP A 62 4.82 -11.74 11.03
N ALA A 63 5.80 -12.05 10.22
CA ALA A 63 7.13 -12.49 10.68
C ALA A 63 7.87 -11.44 11.53
N PHE A 64 7.57 -10.15 11.34
CA PHE A 64 8.18 -9.05 12.11
C PHE A 64 7.42 -8.71 13.39
N GLY A 65 6.11 -8.96 13.42
CA GLY A 65 5.25 -8.78 14.59
C GLY A 65 4.66 -7.39 14.77
N GLY A 66 4.82 -6.48 13.82
CA GLY A 66 4.27 -5.13 13.90
C GLY A 66 3.89 -4.53 12.55
N TRP A 67 3.00 -3.55 12.58
CA TRP A 67 2.58 -2.84 11.38
C TRP A 67 3.74 -2.13 10.69
N LEU A 68 3.95 -2.42 9.40
CA LEU A 68 4.95 -1.81 8.52
C LEU A 68 6.41 -2.11 8.88
N GLU A 69 6.70 -2.90 9.89
CA GLU A 69 8.07 -3.19 10.35
C GLU A 69 8.91 -3.81 9.23
N SER A 70 8.39 -4.82 8.53
CA SER A 70 9.09 -5.45 7.39
C SER A 70 9.41 -4.46 6.27
N TRP A 71 8.52 -3.48 6.03
CA TRP A 71 8.75 -2.46 5.02
C TRP A 71 9.79 -1.43 5.47
N ALA A 72 9.72 -0.98 6.72
CA ALA A 72 10.66 -0.02 7.31
C ALA A 72 12.07 -0.62 7.39
N ASP A 73 12.18 -1.84 7.91
CA ASP A 73 13.44 -2.58 7.96
C ASP A 73 14.08 -2.70 6.58
N ARG A 74 13.29 -3.16 5.59
CA ARG A 74 13.79 -3.28 4.21
C ARG A 74 14.24 -1.94 3.63
N ALA A 75 13.50 -0.85 3.87
CA ALA A 75 13.88 0.47 3.40
C ALA A 75 15.21 0.94 4.01
N MET A 76 15.39 0.72 5.31
CA MET A 76 16.64 1.05 6.01
C MET A 76 17.81 0.20 5.53
N ARG A 77 17.67 -1.12 5.52
CA ARG A 77 18.74 -2.04 5.08
C ARG A 77 19.18 -1.81 3.65
N LEU A 78 18.29 -1.37 2.77
CA LEU A 78 18.60 -1.06 1.38
C LEU A 78 18.97 0.43 1.15
N GLY A 79 19.09 1.23 2.19
CA GLY A 79 19.45 2.64 2.09
C GLY A 79 18.44 3.49 1.29
N MET A 80 17.17 3.10 1.28
CA MET A 80 16.10 3.83 0.59
C MET A 80 15.67 5.04 1.41
N THR A 81 15.95 6.25 0.93
CA THR A 81 15.64 7.48 1.65
C THR A 81 14.22 7.98 1.45
N HIS A 82 13.63 7.77 0.28
CA HIS A 82 12.29 8.28 -0.06
C HIS A 82 11.43 7.19 -0.70
N ALA A 83 10.14 7.29 -0.48
CA ALA A 83 9.14 6.45 -1.14
C ALA A 83 9.00 6.85 -2.63
N ARG A 84 8.51 5.93 -3.48
CA ARG A 84 8.22 6.20 -4.89
C ARG A 84 6.73 6.40 -5.17
N TYR A 85 6.03 7.01 -4.25
CA TYR A 85 4.61 7.37 -4.38
C TYR A 85 4.36 8.68 -3.62
N PRO A 86 3.36 9.46 -4.07
CA PRO A 86 3.07 10.77 -3.47
C PRO A 86 2.65 10.64 -2.00
N ILE A 87 2.91 11.69 -1.22
CA ILE A 87 2.52 11.79 0.19
C ILE A 87 1.03 11.54 0.44
N THR A 88 0.18 11.81 -0.56
CA THR A 88 -1.27 11.57 -0.51
C THR A 88 -1.66 10.10 -0.58
N GLN A 89 -0.74 9.21 -0.98
CA GLN A 89 -0.97 7.77 -1.01
C GLN A 89 -0.64 7.13 0.34
N THR A 90 -1.49 7.39 1.34
CA THR A 90 -1.38 6.80 2.68
C THR A 90 -2.03 5.42 2.75
N PRO A 91 -1.71 4.59 3.76
CA PRO A 91 -2.36 3.30 3.94
C PRO A 91 -3.74 3.40 4.62
N PHE A 92 -4.20 4.59 4.99
CA PHE A 92 -5.46 4.80 5.71
C PHE A 92 -6.59 5.16 4.74
N ALA A 93 -7.71 4.42 4.81
CA ALA A 93 -8.87 4.66 3.95
C ALA A 93 -9.50 6.03 4.16
N SER A 94 -9.55 6.50 5.41
CA SER A 94 -10.19 7.74 5.83
C SER A 94 -9.31 8.99 5.76
N SER A 95 -7.98 8.85 5.58
CA SER A 95 -7.05 9.97 5.73
C SER A 95 -5.94 9.97 4.68
N SER A 96 -6.20 10.63 3.55
CA SER A 96 -5.17 10.82 2.50
C SER A 96 -4.10 11.84 2.89
N MET A 97 -4.36 12.69 3.89
CA MET A 97 -3.45 13.75 4.34
C MET A 97 -2.68 13.43 5.63
N ALA A 98 -2.84 12.21 6.17
CA ALA A 98 -2.24 11.83 7.45
C ALA A 98 -0.74 12.12 7.53
N ILE A 99 0.02 11.82 6.47
CA ILE A 99 1.47 12.02 6.44
C ILE A 99 1.82 13.50 6.30
N GLN A 100 1.08 14.25 5.48
CA GLN A 100 1.30 15.68 5.31
C GLN A 100 0.99 16.45 6.60
N SER A 101 -0.13 16.14 7.24
CA SER A 101 -0.50 16.74 8.53
C SER A 101 0.54 16.44 9.62
N PHE A 102 1.04 15.21 9.65
CA PHE A 102 2.12 14.82 10.54
C PHE A 102 3.40 15.62 10.26
N SER A 103 3.82 15.69 8.99
CA SER A 103 5.01 16.43 8.57
C SER A 103 4.94 17.89 8.98
N SER A 104 3.81 18.56 8.71
CA SER A 104 3.60 19.97 9.05
C SER A 104 3.59 20.20 10.58
N ARG A 105 2.90 19.33 11.33
CA ARG A 105 2.81 19.44 12.79
C ARG A 105 4.16 19.24 13.48
N MET A 106 4.99 18.35 12.93
CA MET A 106 6.32 18.04 13.47
C MET A 106 7.43 18.92 12.91
N GLY A 107 7.11 19.90 12.04
CA GLY A 107 8.10 20.78 11.43
C GLY A 107 9.09 20.07 10.50
N ARG A 108 8.67 18.93 9.87
CA ARG A 108 9.56 18.05 9.09
C ARG A 108 9.28 18.09 7.59
N ASN A 109 8.88 19.27 7.10
CA ASN A 109 8.57 19.45 5.66
C ASN A 109 9.81 19.32 4.76
N GLU A 110 11.03 19.45 5.30
CA GLU A 110 12.30 19.21 4.59
C GLU A 110 12.48 17.74 4.19
N GLU A 111 11.78 16.80 4.84
CA GLU A 111 11.76 15.39 4.47
C GLU A 111 10.80 15.07 3.31
N LEU A 112 10.19 16.09 2.73
CA LEU A 112 9.34 16.01 1.55
C LEU A 112 10.12 16.41 0.31
N ALA A 113 10.38 15.46 -0.58
CA ALA A 113 11.09 15.72 -1.81
C ALA A 113 10.13 16.07 -2.95
N TYR A 114 10.31 17.24 -3.52
CA TYR A 114 9.55 17.68 -4.69
C TYR A 114 10.21 17.18 -5.98
N SER A 115 9.40 16.66 -6.88
CA SER A 115 9.85 16.01 -8.12
C SER A 115 10.34 16.98 -9.19
N GLY A 116 10.37 18.29 -8.90
CA GLY A 116 10.67 19.34 -9.89
C GLY A 116 9.51 19.67 -10.83
N SER A 117 8.35 19.06 -10.62
CA SER A 117 7.09 19.38 -11.29
C SER A 117 6.04 19.68 -10.23
N ASP A 118 5.48 20.89 -10.26
CA ASP A 118 4.41 21.32 -9.35
C ASP A 118 3.09 20.53 -9.52
N LYS A 119 3.07 19.65 -10.53
CA LYS A 119 1.89 18.81 -10.84
C LYS A 119 1.69 17.67 -9.87
N PHE A 120 2.70 17.27 -9.10
CA PHE A 120 2.63 16.10 -8.23
C PHE A 120 2.91 16.47 -6.79
N ALA A 121 2.15 15.84 -5.88
CA ALA A 121 2.43 15.93 -4.46
C ALA A 121 3.84 15.34 -4.16
N PRO A 122 4.55 15.88 -3.16
CA PRO A 122 5.92 15.48 -2.85
C PRO A 122 6.02 14.02 -2.43
N LEU A 123 7.24 13.47 -2.55
CA LEU A 123 7.60 12.15 -2.08
C LEU A 123 8.04 12.25 -0.61
N PRO A 124 7.44 11.49 0.30
CA PRO A 124 7.87 11.49 1.70
C PRO A 124 9.18 10.70 1.86
N SER A 125 10.02 11.11 2.81
CA SER A 125 11.10 10.24 3.27
C SER A 125 10.51 8.94 3.81
N THR A 126 11.25 7.83 3.70
CA THR A 126 10.81 6.53 4.24
C THR A 126 10.63 6.57 5.75
N ARG A 127 11.48 7.34 6.44
CA ARG A 127 11.40 7.55 7.88
C ARG A 127 10.14 8.33 8.27
N LEU A 128 9.90 9.49 7.65
CA LEU A 128 8.71 10.30 7.88
C LEU A 128 7.43 9.48 7.66
N TYR A 129 7.39 8.70 6.57
CA TYR A 129 6.24 7.84 6.25
C TYR A 129 5.99 6.80 7.35
N ALA A 130 7.05 6.09 7.79
CA ALA A 130 6.93 5.06 8.81
C ALA A 130 6.45 5.65 10.15
N GLU A 131 7.04 6.76 10.59
CA GLU A 131 6.70 7.41 11.86
C GLU A 131 5.29 8.00 11.85
N ALA A 132 4.88 8.64 10.75
CA ALA A 132 3.52 9.16 10.58
C ALA A 132 2.48 8.03 10.65
N CYS A 133 2.76 6.91 10.00
CA CYS A 133 1.88 5.73 10.07
C CYS A 133 1.85 5.14 11.48
N ALA A 134 2.99 4.98 12.14
CA ALA A 134 3.07 4.46 13.49
C ALA A 134 2.30 5.33 14.48
N MET A 135 2.41 6.66 14.36
CA MET A 135 1.68 7.59 15.19
C MET A 135 0.16 7.48 14.98
N LYS A 136 -0.30 7.44 13.72
CA LYS A 136 -1.73 7.28 13.40
C LYS A 136 -2.30 5.96 13.92
N ILE A 137 -1.53 4.86 13.83
CA ILE A 137 -1.93 3.54 14.37
C ILE A 137 -2.07 3.59 15.91
N ARG A 138 -1.19 4.33 16.60
CA ARG A 138 -1.21 4.45 18.06
C ARG A 138 -2.22 5.46 18.57
N SER A 139 -2.71 6.36 17.72
CA SER A 139 -3.65 7.40 18.11
C SER A 139 -5.01 6.80 18.48
N ASP A 140 -5.68 7.42 19.42
CA ASP A 140 -7.04 7.05 19.83
C ASP A 140 -8.09 7.84 19.02
N GLU A 141 -7.67 8.66 18.03
CA GLU A 141 -8.56 9.49 17.20
C GLU A 141 -9.63 8.66 16.47
N ASP A 142 -9.28 7.43 16.05
CA ASP A 142 -10.22 6.50 15.41
C ASP A 142 -10.73 5.43 16.43
N GLY A 143 -10.82 5.77 17.72
CA GLY A 143 -11.23 4.85 18.78
C GLY A 143 -10.22 3.74 19.08
N GLY A 144 -8.94 3.96 18.76
CA GLY A 144 -7.84 3.01 19.05
C GLY A 144 -7.97 1.64 18.35
N ILE A 145 -8.73 1.57 17.27
CA ILE A 145 -9.06 0.30 16.61
C ILE A 145 -7.82 -0.42 16.11
N LEU A 146 -6.97 0.27 15.36
CA LEU A 146 -5.77 -0.34 14.78
C LEU A 146 -4.76 -0.79 15.84
N LYS A 147 -4.71 -0.07 16.97
CA LYS A 147 -3.89 -0.42 18.14
C LYS A 147 -4.39 -1.71 18.81
N SER A 148 -5.69 -1.98 18.76
CA SER A 148 -6.31 -3.14 19.41
C SER A 148 -6.29 -4.41 18.55
N VAL A 149 -5.92 -4.33 17.27
CA VAL A 149 -5.83 -5.51 16.38
C VAL A 149 -4.64 -6.38 16.80
N PRO A 150 -4.87 -7.65 17.17
CA PRO A 150 -3.78 -8.53 17.57
C PRO A 150 -2.87 -8.86 16.37
N ILE A 151 -1.56 -8.74 16.58
CA ILE A 151 -0.54 -9.15 15.61
C ILE A 151 0.30 -10.24 16.26
N VAL A 152 0.29 -11.42 15.68
CA VAL A 152 1.15 -12.53 16.09
C VAL A 152 2.45 -12.46 15.31
N LYS A 153 3.57 -12.42 16.04
CA LYS A 153 4.90 -12.48 15.44
C LYS A 153 5.21 -13.93 15.07
N ASP A 154 4.93 -14.29 13.83
CA ASP A 154 5.25 -15.58 13.23
C ASP A 154 5.10 -15.51 11.70
N GLU A 155 5.62 -16.50 10.99
CA GLU A 155 5.56 -16.58 9.52
C GLU A 155 4.53 -17.64 9.12
N VAL A 156 3.46 -17.25 8.41
CA VAL A 156 2.51 -18.23 7.85
C VAL A 156 3.18 -18.94 6.69
N THR A 157 3.27 -20.27 6.79
CA THR A 157 3.92 -21.10 5.79
C THR A 157 2.96 -21.81 4.86
N SER A 158 1.71 -22.02 5.29
CA SER A 158 0.67 -22.61 4.44
C SER A 158 -0.73 -22.15 4.81
N LEU A 159 -1.61 -22.12 3.81
CA LEU A 159 -3.04 -21.88 3.95
C LEU A 159 -3.79 -23.06 3.33
N ARG A 160 -4.66 -23.68 4.09
CA ARG A 160 -5.49 -24.79 3.62
C ARG A 160 -6.97 -24.51 3.92
N LYS A 161 -7.84 -24.83 2.97
CA LYS A 161 -9.27 -24.88 3.24
C LYS A 161 -9.57 -26.13 4.05
N ILE A 162 -10.42 -25.99 5.05
CA ILE A 162 -10.93 -27.08 5.86
C ILE A 162 -12.44 -27.10 5.77
N GLU A 163 -12.98 -28.30 5.60
CA GLU A 163 -14.41 -28.50 5.60
C GLU A 163 -14.95 -28.62 7.04
N ALA A 164 -16.22 -28.36 7.18
CA ALA A 164 -16.90 -28.60 8.44
C ALA A 164 -17.06 -30.12 8.63
N ASN A 165 -16.38 -30.66 9.60
CA ASN A 165 -16.44 -32.06 9.96
C ASN A 165 -16.34 -32.24 11.48
N GLU A 166 -16.29 -33.48 11.96
CA GLU A 166 -16.16 -33.78 13.38
C GLU A 166 -14.84 -33.30 14.01
N GLU A 167 -13.78 -33.19 13.21
CA GLU A 167 -12.47 -32.70 13.67
C GLU A 167 -12.55 -31.19 14.04
N TYR A 168 -13.44 -30.44 13.36
CA TYR A 168 -13.62 -29.00 13.58
C TYR A 168 -15.11 -28.65 13.78
N PRO A 169 -15.73 -29.06 14.89
CA PRO A 169 -17.17 -28.90 15.09
C PRO A 169 -17.64 -27.45 15.10
N GLY A 170 -16.80 -26.49 15.53
CA GLY A 170 -17.11 -25.06 15.48
C GLY A 170 -17.28 -24.50 14.06
N LEU A 171 -16.84 -25.22 13.03
CA LEU A 171 -17.02 -24.87 11.62
C LEU A 171 -18.31 -25.40 11.00
N LEU A 172 -19.00 -26.36 11.65
CA LEU A 172 -20.24 -26.94 11.13
C LEU A 172 -21.28 -25.90 10.76
N LYS A 173 -21.49 -24.93 11.63
CA LYS A 173 -22.42 -23.82 11.40
C LYS A 173 -21.95 -22.83 10.32
N ARG A 174 -20.67 -22.86 9.95
CA ARG A 174 -20.06 -21.91 8.99
C ARG A 174 -19.81 -22.53 7.62
N GLY A 175 -19.90 -23.86 7.51
CA GLY A 175 -19.65 -24.60 6.27
C GLY A 175 -18.18 -24.64 5.87
N GLY A 176 -17.27 -24.63 6.86
CA GLY A 176 -15.84 -24.71 6.67
C GLY A 176 -15.05 -23.47 7.12
N GLY A 177 -13.74 -23.49 6.98
CA GLY A 177 -12.81 -22.43 7.36
C GLY A 177 -11.48 -22.48 6.59
N ILE A 178 -10.59 -21.60 6.97
CA ILE A 178 -9.21 -21.54 6.50
C ILE A 178 -8.31 -21.89 7.67
N LEU A 179 -7.48 -22.91 7.52
CA LEU A 179 -6.41 -23.24 8.45
C LEU A 179 -5.11 -22.62 7.96
N ALA A 180 -4.50 -21.80 8.79
CA ALA A 180 -3.19 -21.20 8.58
C ALA A 180 -2.19 -21.89 9.53
N LYS A 181 -1.11 -22.45 8.97
CA LYS A 181 0.01 -22.97 9.74
C LYS A 181 1.18 -22.03 9.69
N THR A 182 1.88 -21.89 10.81
CA THR A 182 3.03 -21.00 10.92
C THR A 182 4.32 -21.79 11.03
N LYS A 183 5.44 -21.11 10.81
CA LYS A 183 6.79 -21.66 10.94
C LYS A 183 7.10 -22.05 12.39
N GLY A 184 6.54 -21.32 13.35
CA GLY A 184 6.64 -21.65 14.79
C GLY A 184 5.73 -22.80 15.22
N GLY A 185 5.02 -23.47 14.29
CA GLY A 185 4.16 -24.61 14.57
C GLY A 185 2.75 -24.25 15.07
N LYS A 186 2.40 -22.96 15.14
CA LYS A 186 1.06 -22.51 15.52
C LYS A 186 0.08 -22.73 14.39
N GLU A 187 -1.17 -23.03 14.76
CA GLU A 187 -2.28 -23.15 13.84
C GLU A 187 -3.37 -22.11 14.19
N PHE A 188 -3.89 -21.46 13.18
CA PHE A 188 -4.99 -20.50 13.32
C PHE A 188 -6.13 -20.86 12.37
N ILE A 189 -7.34 -20.82 12.87
CA ILE A 189 -8.53 -21.04 12.06
C ILE A 189 -9.26 -19.73 11.85
N ALA A 190 -9.63 -19.44 10.62
CA ALA A 190 -10.40 -18.26 10.28
C ALA A 190 -11.54 -18.60 9.32
N ALA A 191 -12.63 -17.83 9.40
CA ALA A 191 -13.71 -17.95 8.43
C ALA A 191 -13.26 -17.46 7.04
N GLN A 192 -12.40 -16.46 7.00
CA GLN A 192 -11.85 -15.88 5.78
C GLN A 192 -10.39 -15.45 6.01
N ALA A 193 -9.57 -15.53 4.97
CA ALA A 193 -8.19 -15.06 5.01
C ALA A 193 -7.93 -14.00 3.92
N VAL A 194 -7.04 -13.06 4.21
CA VAL A 194 -6.54 -12.06 3.25
C VAL A 194 -5.03 -12.17 3.13
N VAL A 195 -4.55 -12.59 1.98
CA VAL A 195 -3.12 -12.69 1.68
C VAL A 195 -2.63 -11.33 1.18
N CYS A 196 -1.77 -10.69 1.97
CA CYS A 196 -1.20 -9.37 1.71
C CYS A 196 0.31 -9.38 1.46
N CYS A 197 0.93 -10.55 1.49
CA CYS A 197 2.32 -10.79 1.11
C CYS A 197 2.38 -11.46 -0.26
N ALA A 198 3.56 -11.45 -0.89
CA ALA A 198 3.80 -12.14 -2.16
C ALA A 198 5.24 -12.62 -2.18
N LYS A 199 5.45 -13.88 -2.54
CA LYS A 199 6.77 -14.41 -2.81
C LYS A 199 7.40 -13.63 -3.95
N LYS A 200 8.64 -13.28 -3.79
CA LYS A 200 9.44 -12.56 -4.78
C LYS A 200 10.72 -13.32 -5.01
N GLU A 201 11.03 -13.55 -6.25
CA GLU A 201 12.29 -14.14 -6.64
C GLU A 201 13.19 -13.05 -7.24
N ALA A 202 14.43 -12.99 -6.80
CA ALA A 202 15.40 -12.05 -7.33
C ALA A 202 15.73 -12.40 -8.79
N VAL A 203 15.69 -11.39 -9.65
CA VAL A 203 16.15 -11.55 -11.02
C VAL A 203 17.69 -11.61 -11.01
N MET A 204 18.22 -12.75 -11.39
CA MET A 204 19.66 -13.00 -11.42
C MET A 204 20.15 -12.90 -12.88
N PRO A 205 21.24 -12.14 -13.17
CA PRO A 205 21.89 -12.20 -14.46
C PRO A 205 22.36 -13.61 -14.79
N GLU A 206 22.23 -14.04 -16.04
CA GLU A 206 22.51 -15.43 -16.45
C GLU A 206 23.93 -15.89 -16.09
N LYS A 207 24.92 -15.03 -16.27
CA LYS A 207 26.33 -15.34 -15.94
C LYS A 207 26.51 -15.58 -14.43
N LEU A 208 25.84 -14.79 -13.60
CA LEU A 208 25.84 -14.98 -12.14
C LEU A 208 25.06 -16.24 -11.75
N LYS A 209 23.92 -16.50 -12.38
CA LYS A 209 23.16 -17.72 -12.15
C LYS A 209 23.98 -18.96 -12.50
N ALA A 210 24.65 -18.95 -13.66
CA ALA A 210 25.53 -20.03 -14.09
C ALA A 210 26.76 -20.19 -13.16
N PHE A 211 27.30 -19.11 -12.62
CA PHE A 211 28.37 -19.14 -11.63
C PHE A 211 27.89 -19.82 -10.33
N MET A 212 26.75 -19.38 -9.78
CA MET A 212 26.22 -19.92 -8.53
C MET A 212 25.81 -21.41 -8.61
N SER A 213 25.43 -21.89 -9.81
CA SER A 213 25.03 -23.29 -10.01
C SER A 213 26.20 -24.25 -10.06
N LYS A 214 27.45 -23.77 -10.16
CA LYS A 214 28.67 -24.61 -10.29
C LYS A 214 29.31 -24.99 -8.96
N GLU A 215 28.63 -24.96 -7.83
CA GLU A 215 29.19 -25.24 -6.50
C GLU A 215 30.56 -24.59 -6.26
N SER A 216 30.81 -23.46 -6.89
CA SER A 216 32.05 -22.71 -6.76
C SER A 216 32.05 -21.93 -5.43
N GLY A 217 33.22 -21.83 -4.80
CA GLY A 217 33.36 -20.99 -3.62
C GLY A 217 32.86 -19.55 -3.86
N GLY A 218 32.53 -18.83 -2.77
CA GLY A 218 32.10 -17.42 -2.83
C GLY A 218 30.59 -17.20 -3.03
N ASN A 219 29.77 -18.23 -3.11
CA ASN A 219 28.31 -18.11 -3.23
C ASN A 219 27.69 -17.29 -2.08
N ASP A 220 28.24 -17.37 -0.87
CA ASP A 220 27.87 -16.61 0.33
C ASP A 220 28.11 -15.10 0.20
N ARG A 221 29.00 -14.69 -0.74
CA ARG A 221 29.36 -13.32 -1.03
C ARG A 221 28.56 -12.71 -2.19
N VAL A 222 27.72 -13.50 -2.85
CA VAL A 222 26.73 -13.02 -3.81
C VAL A 222 25.42 -12.78 -3.06
N LYS A 223 25.08 -11.50 -2.85
CA LYS A 223 23.89 -11.12 -2.08
C LYS A 223 22.78 -10.57 -2.97
N THR A 224 21.54 -10.88 -2.64
CA THR A 224 20.36 -10.28 -3.27
C THR A 224 19.76 -9.20 -2.36
N SER A 225 18.76 -8.47 -2.85
CA SER A 225 18.06 -7.45 -2.06
C SER A 225 17.44 -7.96 -0.75
N GLU A 226 17.32 -9.26 -0.57
CA GLU A 226 16.79 -9.86 0.67
C GLU A 226 17.86 -9.94 1.77
N SER A 227 19.12 -10.13 1.40
CA SER A 227 20.26 -10.31 2.33
C SER A 227 21.19 -9.10 2.45
N ILE A 228 21.04 -8.09 1.56
CA ILE A 228 21.86 -6.87 1.62
C ILE A 228 21.46 -6.02 2.85
N ASN A 229 22.48 -5.54 3.57
CA ASN A 229 22.35 -4.58 4.66
C ASN A 229 23.43 -3.51 4.56
N VAL A 230 23.08 -2.33 4.07
CA VAL A 230 24.03 -1.21 3.91
C VAL A 230 24.34 -0.49 5.22
N LEU A 231 23.61 -0.77 6.31
CA LEU A 231 23.90 -0.20 7.63
C LEU A 231 25.16 -0.79 8.25
N ASP A 232 25.50 -2.02 7.82
CA ASP A 232 26.73 -2.73 8.23
C ASP A 232 27.01 -2.64 9.76
N PRO A 233 26.08 -3.06 10.63
CA PRO A 233 26.24 -2.90 12.08
C PRO A 233 27.46 -3.66 12.64
N GLU A 234 27.91 -4.69 11.94
CA GLU A 234 29.06 -5.51 12.35
C GLU A 234 30.38 -5.02 11.73
N GLY A 235 30.35 -4.00 10.87
CA GLY A 235 31.54 -3.47 10.21
C GLY A 235 32.17 -4.42 9.18
N THR A 236 31.41 -5.40 8.72
CA THR A 236 31.89 -6.47 7.79
C THR A 236 32.23 -5.96 6.39
N LEU A 237 31.75 -4.76 6.03
CA LEU A 237 31.98 -4.13 4.74
C LEU A 237 33.23 -3.25 4.72
N SER A 238 33.87 -3.05 5.87
CA SER A 238 35.07 -2.19 5.96
C SER A 238 36.19 -2.64 5.02
N GLY A 239 36.69 -1.71 4.22
CA GLY A 239 37.77 -1.97 3.27
C GLY A 239 37.40 -2.78 2.03
N LYS A 240 36.14 -3.26 1.90
CA LYS A 240 35.70 -4.08 0.76
C LYS A 240 35.45 -3.25 -0.50
N ARG A 241 35.65 -3.89 -1.63
CA ARG A 241 35.24 -3.44 -2.97
C ARG A 241 33.95 -4.16 -3.34
N LEU A 242 32.89 -3.40 -3.60
CA LEU A 242 31.57 -3.96 -3.89
C LEU A 242 31.21 -3.76 -5.35
N LEU A 243 30.66 -4.80 -5.98
CA LEU A 243 30.00 -4.70 -7.28
C LEU A 243 28.48 -4.74 -7.06
N VAL A 244 27.77 -3.66 -7.34
CA VAL A 244 26.30 -3.59 -7.31
C VAL A 244 25.79 -3.71 -8.74
N VAL A 245 25.03 -4.75 -9.03
CA VAL A 245 24.50 -5.03 -10.36
C VAL A 245 23.02 -4.68 -10.43
N GLY A 246 22.65 -3.74 -11.27
CA GLY A 246 21.29 -3.28 -11.50
C GLY A 246 21.18 -1.80 -11.80
N GLY A 247 20.14 -1.40 -12.55
CA GLY A 247 19.91 -0.02 -12.97
C GLY A 247 18.65 0.62 -12.37
N GLY A 248 18.09 0.05 -11.31
CA GLY A 248 16.86 0.53 -10.69
C GLY A 248 17.09 1.21 -9.35
N MET A 249 15.97 1.64 -8.74
CA MET A 249 15.94 2.33 -7.45
C MET A 249 16.71 1.60 -6.36
N THR A 250 16.54 0.27 -6.25
CA THR A 250 17.20 -0.56 -5.23
C THR A 250 18.72 -0.53 -5.42
N ALA A 251 19.20 -0.72 -6.65
CA ALA A 251 20.63 -0.72 -6.94
C ALA A 251 21.30 0.63 -6.60
N ALA A 252 20.68 1.72 -7.04
CA ALA A 252 21.15 3.07 -6.76
C ALA A 252 21.15 3.40 -5.25
N SER A 253 20.07 3.02 -4.54
CA SER A 253 19.95 3.25 -3.09
C SER A 253 20.98 2.46 -2.31
N VAL A 254 21.17 1.19 -2.66
CA VAL A 254 22.18 0.30 -2.04
C VAL A 254 23.59 0.80 -2.26
N ALA A 255 23.91 1.22 -3.50
CA ALA A 255 25.25 1.74 -3.81
C ALA A 255 25.56 3.02 -3.01
N CYS A 256 24.62 3.97 -2.96
CA CYS A 256 24.78 5.18 -2.15
C CYS A 256 24.83 4.85 -0.65
N GLY A 257 23.92 3.99 -0.16
CA GLY A 257 23.88 3.59 1.25
C GLY A 257 25.15 2.91 1.72
N ALA A 258 25.75 2.08 0.89
CA ALA A 258 27.05 1.46 1.21
C ALA A 258 28.18 2.50 1.33
N VAL A 259 28.19 3.52 0.48
CA VAL A 259 29.17 4.62 0.57
C VAL A 259 28.97 5.47 1.83
N GLU A 260 27.72 5.70 2.21
CA GLU A 260 27.35 6.60 3.32
C GLU A 260 27.51 5.95 4.70
N ASN A 261 27.06 4.69 4.83
CA ASN A 261 26.91 4.05 6.13
C ASN A 261 28.04 3.08 6.49
N SER A 262 28.86 2.66 5.51
CA SER A 262 29.94 1.70 5.76
C SER A 262 31.29 2.23 5.30
N LYS A 263 32.35 1.66 5.87
CA LYS A 263 33.73 2.02 5.54
C LYS A 263 34.23 1.23 4.31
N VAL A 264 33.40 1.11 3.28
CA VAL A 264 33.78 0.42 2.04
C VAL A 264 34.97 1.12 1.37
N LYS A 265 35.82 0.35 0.71
CA LYS A 265 36.94 0.88 -0.10
C LYS A 265 36.37 1.53 -1.36
N SER A 266 35.51 0.83 -2.09
CA SER A 266 34.85 1.36 -3.30
C SER A 266 33.58 0.58 -3.62
N VAL A 267 32.65 1.24 -4.33
CA VAL A 267 31.45 0.67 -4.88
C VAL A 267 31.41 0.91 -6.38
N THR A 268 31.24 -0.14 -7.17
CA THR A 268 30.96 -0.04 -8.61
C THR A 268 29.50 -0.39 -8.84
N LEU A 269 28.74 0.58 -9.38
CA LEU A 269 27.35 0.41 -9.77
C LEU A 269 27.29 0.12 -11.27
N LEU A 270 26.96 -1.12 -11.63
CA LEU A 270 26.96 -1.63 -12.98
C LEU A 270 25.55 -1.86 -13.51
N HIS A 271 25.25 -1.34 -14.68
CA HIS A 271 23.98 -1.67 -15.35
C HIS A 271 24.05 -1.59 -16.89
N ARG A 272 23.19 -2.40 -17.54
CA ARG A 272 23.20 -2.66 -18.98
C ARG A 272 22.63 -1.55 -19.87
N LYS A 273 21.98 -0.54 -19.30
CA LYS A 273 21.32 0.56 -20.02
C LYS A 273 21.64 1.87 -19.32
N ASN A 274 21.32 2.98 -19.93
CA ASN A 274 21.37 4.28 -19.22
C ASN A 274 20.34 4.30 -18.08
N PHE A 275 20.63 5.05 -17.02
CA PHE A 275 19.62 5.35 -16.02
C PHE A 275 18.43 6.08 -16.66
N LYS A 276 17.24 5.60 -16.36
CA LYS A 276 16.00 6.28 -16.72
C LYS A 276 15.43 6.96 -15.49
N ARG A 277 15.18 8.27 -15.59
CA ARG A 277 14.50 8.99 -14.53
C ARG A 277 13.00 8.79 -14.65
N ARG A 278 12.37 8.37 -13.54
CA ARG A 278 10.93 8.26 -13.39
C ARG A 278 10.59 8.43 -11.90
N GLU A 279 9.73 9.37 -11.57
CA GLU A 279 9.46 9.71 -10.17
C GLU A 279 8.70 8.59 -9.44
N PHE A 280 7.79 7.92 -10.12
CA PHE A 280 6.96 6.87 -9.56
C PHE A 280 7.29 5.50 -10.16
N ASP A 281 6.83 4.42 -9.51
CA ASP A 281 7.02 3.05 -10.00
C ASP A 281 6.24 2.76 -11.29
N VAL A 282 5.13 3.48 -11.51
CA VAL A 282 4.31 3.45 -12.73
C VAL A 282 4.03 4.87 -13.18
N GLU A 283 3.73 5.09 -14.45
CA GLU A 283 3.38 6.41 -14.94
C GLU A 283 2.10 6.95 -14.29
N PRO A 284 2.03 8.27 -14.03
CA PRO A 284 0.87 8.91 -13.40
C PRO A 284 -0.46 8.68 -14.12
N GLU A 285 -0.44 8.42 -15.41
CA GLU A 285 -1.64 8.09 -16.19
C GLU A 285 -2.39 6.87 -15.65
N TYR A 286 -1.66 5.90 -15.08
CA TYR A 286 -2.22 4.70 -14.46
C TYR A 286 -2.76 4.91 -13.04
N PHE A 287 -2.65 6.13 -12.50
CA PHE A 287 -3.29 6.46 -11.22
C PHE A 287 -4.78 6.73 -11.35
N GLY A 288 -5.28 6.87 -12.58
CA GLY A 288 -6.68 7.14 -12.88
C GLY A 288 -7.33 6.11 -13.79
N ALA A 289 -8.67 6.07 -13.76
CA ALA A 289 -9.46 5.14 -14.55
C ALA A 289 -9.22 5.25 -16.07
N LYS A 290 -8.89 6.44 -16.58
CA LYS A 290 -8.65 6.66 -18.01
C LYS A 290 -7.46 5.84 -18.50
N GLY A 291 -6.33 5.88 -17.81
CA GLY A 291 -5.12 5.11 -18.19
C GLY A 291 -5.28 3.61 -18.02
N LEU A 292 -6.12 3.18 -17.05
CA LEU A 292 -6.41 1.77 -16.81
C LEU A 292 -7.53 1.19 -17.68
N ARG A 293 -8.23 2.02 -18.47
CA ARG A 293 -9.35 1.54 -19.31
C ARG A 293 -8.94 0.41 -20.27
N PRO A 294 -7.81 0.47 -21.01
CA PRO A 294 -7.41 -0.63 -21.89
C PRO A 294 -7.19 -1.93 -21.12
N PHE A 295 -6.61 -1.85 -19.94
CA PHE A 295 -6.39 -2.98 -19.04
C PHE A 295 -7.71 -3.61 -18.57
N HIS A 296 -8.66 -2.82 -18.08
CA HIS A 296 -9.92 -3.33 -17.56
C HIS A 296 -10.90 -3.82 -18.65
N ASN A 297 -10.79 -3.28 -19.86
CA ASN A 297 -11.63 -3.70 -20.99
C ASN A 297 -11.14 -4.99 -21.65
N SER A 298 -9.92 -5.43 -21.39
CA SER A 298 -9.39 -6.68 -21.94
C SER A 298 -9.78 -7.85 -21.04
N GLU A 299 -10.31 -8.92 -21.59
CA GLU A 299 -10.52 -10.22 -20.93
C GLU A 299 -9.28 -11.13 -21.03
N ASP A 300 -8.32 -10.77 -21.89
CA ASP A 300 -7.08 -11.50 -22.09
C ASP A 300 -6.09 -11.26 -20.95
N PHE A 301 -5.83 -12.28 -20.16
CA PHE A 301 -4.89 -12.23 -19.04
C PHE A 301 -3.43 -12.17 -19.47
N GLU A 302 -3.05 -12.67 -20.63
CA GLU A 302 -1.69 -12.50 -21.17
C GLU A 302 -1.45 -11.04 -21.52
N TYR A 303 -2.43 -10.40 -22.18
CA TYR A 303 -2.40 -8.96 -22.44
C TYR A 303 -2.30 -8.17 -21.14
N ARG A 304 -3.12 -8.50 -20.13
CA ARG A 304 -3.07 -7.83 -18.80
C ARG A 304 -1.71 -7.98 -18.14
N ALA A 305 -1.11 -9.18 -18.18
CA ALA A 305 0.21 -9.43 -17.60
C ALA A 305 1.30 -8.62 -18.32
N LYS A 306 1.26 -8.59 -19.64
CA LYS A 306 2.16 -7.76 -20.45
C LYS A 306 1.98 -6.28 -20.15
N PHE A 307 0.73 -5.79 -20.11
CA PHE A 307 0.41 -4.39 -19.77
C PHE A 307 0.99 -3.98 -18.42
N ILE A 308 0.89 -4.85 -17.39
CA ILE A 308 1.48 -4.61 -16.06
C ILE A 308 3.00 -4.47 -16.16
N ASP A 309 3.65 -5.35 -16.90
CA ASP A 309 5.10 -5.34 -17.04
C ASP A 309 5.61 -4.13 -17.83
N ASP A 310 4.92 -3.72 -18.88
CA ASP A 310 5.23 -2.53 -19.68
C ASP A 310 5.02 -1.22 -18.89
N ALA A 311 3.95 -1.16 -18.09
CA ALA A 311 3.64 0.00 -17.26
C ALA A 311 4.64 0.21 -16.12
N LYS A 312 5.23 -0.88 -15.60
CA LYS A 312 6.26 -0.81 -14.56
C LYS A 312 7.58 -0.32 -15.13
N GLY A 313 8.05 0.80 -14.66
CA GLY A 313 9.33 1.37 -15.06
C GLY A 313 10.53 0.57 -14.54
N ARG A 314 10.78 -0.62 -15.10
CA ARG A 314 11.95 -1.43 -14.73
C ARG A 314 13.24 -0.67 -15.01
N GLY A 315 14.17 -0.65 -14.05
CA GLY A 315 15.45 0.02 -14.19
C GLY A 315 15.36 1.56 -14.16
N THR A 316 14.36 2.11 -13.44
CA THR A 316 14.21 3.57 -13.29
C THR A 316 14.51 4.02 -11.86
N ILE A 317 14.94 5.29 -11.72
CA ILE A 317 15.22 5.94 -10.44
C ILE A 317 14.48 7.29 -10.36
N ASN A 318 14.13 7.74 -9.15
CA ASN A 318 13.52 9.05 -8.96
C ASN A 318 14.58 10.15 -8.90
N GLY A 319 14.16 11.41 -9.00
CA GLY A 319 15.06 12.57 -8.99
C GLY A 319 15.89 12.70 -7.72
N VAL A 320 15.35 12.31 -6.57
CA VAL A 320 16.08 12.35 -5.28
C VAL A 320 17.25 11.37 -5.32
N THR A 321 17.00 10.13 -5.67
CA THR A 321 18.05 9.10 -5.75
C THR A 321 19.05 9.43 -6.85
N TRP A 322 18.60 10.00 -7.98
CA TRP A 322 19.48 10.45 -9.04
C TRP A 322 20.47 11.53 -8.55
N LYS A 323 19.97 12.57 -7.84
CA LYS A 323 20.82 13.60 -7.23
C LYS A 323 21.84 12.98 -6.27
N ARG A 324 21.42 12.00 -5.46
CA ARG A 324 22.28 11.30 -4.51
C ARG A 324 23.39 10.50 -5.22
N VAL A 325 23.07 9.75 -6.28
CA VAL A 325 24.08 9.05 -7.10
C VAL A 325 25.08 10.05 -7.69
N ARG A 326 24.60 11.14 -8.28
CA ARG A 326 25.47 12.18 -8.84
C ARG A 326 26.40 12.80 -7.80
N SER A 327 25.88 13.16 -6.61
CA SER A 327 26.70 13.77 -5.57
C SER A 327 27.86 12.87 -5.16
N HIS A 328 27.65 11.58 -5.01
CA HIS A 328 28.70 10.63 -4.66
C HIS A 328 29.68 10.36 -5.80
N SER A 329 29.23 10.33 -7.05
CA SER A 329 30.09 10.10 -8.21
C SER A 329 30.90 11.34 -8.59
N VAL A 330 30.34 12.55 -8.48
CA VAL A 330 31.04 13.83 -8.79
C VAL A 330 31.99 14.24 -7.67
N ALA A 331 31.57 14.14 -6.41
CA ALA A 331 32.46 14.39 -5.27
C ALA A 331 33.70 13.48 -5.31
N SER A 332 33.50 12.25 -5.79
CA SER A 332 34.61 11.34 -6.08
C SER A 332 35.56 11.84 -7.14
N LYS A 333 35.06 12.51 -8.20
CA LYS A 333 35.90 13.10 -9.26
C LYS A 333 36.63 14.36 -8.76
N ALA A 334 35.96 15.22 -7.99
CA ALA A 334 36.54 16.43 -7.43
C ALA A 334 37.64 16.13 -6.38
N ALA A 335 37.45 15.12 -5.56
CA ALA A 335 38.46 14.66 -4.61
C ALA A 335 39.71 14.08 -5.31
N ALA A 336 39.55 13.47 -6.48
CA ALA A 336 40.65 12.97 -7.28
C ALA A 336 41.47 14.09 -7.96
N THR A 337 40.86 15.28 -8.16
CA THR A 337 41.52 16.43 -8.82
C THR A 337 42.20 17.40 -7.84
N THR A 338 41.75 17.46 -6.57
CA THR A 338 42.18 18.55 -5.66
C THR A 338 43.18 18.15 -4.58
N GLN A 339 43.25 16.89 -4.17
CA GLN A 339 44.31 16.46 -3.22
C GLN A 339 44.46 14.94 -3.16
N SER A 340 45.69 14.51 -3.23
CA SER A 340 46.12 13.13 -3.07
C SER A 340 45.76 12.22 -4.26
N LYS A 341 46.73 11.99 -5.08
CA LYS A 341 46.75 11.00 -6.18
C LYS A 341 46.39 9.55 -5.75
N ASN A 342 45.97 9.33 -4.50
CA ASN A 342 45.83 7.99 -3.88
C ASN A 342 44.45 7.60 -3.39
N SER A 343 43.38 8.38 -3.56
CA SER A 343 42.04 7.98 -3.11
C SER A 343 41.10 7.85 -4.32
N PRO A 344 40.83 6.64 -4.79
CA PRO A 344 39.83 6.42 -5.85
C PRO A 344 38.44 6.85 -5.40
N PRO A 345 37.58 7.22 -6.35
CA PRO A 345 36.20 7.57 -6.05
C PRO A 345 35.49 6.46 -5.34
N LYS A 346 34.80 6.75 -4.23
CA LYS A 346 34.06 5.74 -3.47
C LYS A 346 32.92 5.14 -4.27
N LEU A 347 32.23 5.90 -5.13
CA LEU A 347 31.18 5.43 -6.03
C LEU A 347 31.58 5.64 -7.48
N ARG A 348 31.65 4.56 -8.24
CA ARG A 348 31.82 4.57 -9.69
C ARG A 348 30.56 4.01 -10.35
N VAL A 349 30.06 4.67 -11.35
CA VAL A 349 28.90 4.25 -12.13
C VAL A 349 29.36 3.80 -13.52
N VAL A 350 29.04 2.57 -13.89
CA VAL A 350 29.34 1.97 -15.20
C VAL A 350 28.02 1.66 -15.89
N GLU A 351 27.68 2.46 -16.88
CA GLU A 351 26.47 2.32 -17.66
C GLU A 351 26.72 1.55 -18.95
N LYS A 352 25.67 0.96 -19.51
CA LYS A 352 25.69 0.23 -20.78
C LYS A 352 26.70 -0.91 -20.85
N ALA A 353 27.06 -1.47 -19.69
CA ALA A 353 28.00 -2.56 -19.59
C ALA A 353 27.40 -3.75 -18.85
N GLU A 354 27.94 -4.93 -19.10
CA GLU A 354 27.48 -6.18 -18.51
C GLU A 354 28.63 -7.11 -18.12
N ILE A 355 28.32 -8.08 -17.28
CA ILE A 355 29.24 -9.10 -16.85
C ILE A 355 29.34 -10.17 -17.95
N VAL A 356 30.55 -10.37 -18.45
CA VAL A 356 30.84 -11.41 -19.46
C VAL A 356 31.29 -12.72 -18.81
N SER A 357 32.15 -12.63 -17.79
CA SER A 357 32.61 -13.79 -17.03
C SER A 357 32.83 -13.46 -15.57
N ILE A 358 32.78 -14.50 -14.73
CA ILE A 358 33.02 -14.41 -13.29
C ILE A 358 33.86 -15.60 -12.88
N GLY A 359 34.93 -15.35 -12.13
CA GLY A 359 35.69 -16.31 -11.38
C GLY A 359 35.76 -15.94 -9.91
N PHE A 360 36.02 -16.89 -9.05
CA PHE A 360 36.29 -16.65 -7.62
C PHE A 360 37.65 -17.29 -7.27
N ASP A 361 38.49 -16.52 -6.64
CA ASP A 361 39.79 -16.98 -6.17
C ASP A 361 39.68 -17.29 -4.67
N GLU A 362 39.85 -18.56 -4.34
CA GLU A 362 39.78 -19.07 -2.97
C GLU A 362 40.90 -18.55 -2.07
N ASN A 363 42.05 -18.20 -2.65
CA ASN A 363 43.20 -17.69 -1.88
C ASN A 363 43.00 -16.21 -1.48
N THR A 364 42.58 -15.39 -2.42
CA THR A 364 42.34 -13.96 -2.17
C THR A 364 40.95 -13.69 -1.67
N LYS A 365 40.02 -14.66 -1.74
CA LYS A 365 38.60 -14.54 -1.42
C LYS A 365 37.94 -13.42 -2.22
N GLN A 366 38.33 -13.24 -3.48
CA GLN A 366 37.82 -12.19 -4.35
C GLN A 366 37.25 -12.75 -5.65
N PHE A 367 36.26 -12.04 -6.17
CA PHE A 367 35.76 -12.28 -7.52
C PHE A 367 36.65 -11.57 -8.53
N SER A 368 37.04 -12.29 -9.60
CA SER A 368 37.54 -11.70 -10.84
C SER A 368 36.37 -11.61 -11.82
N THR A 369 35.94 -10.40 -12.11
CA THR A 369 34.76 -10.16 -12.95
C THR A 369 35.18 -9.44 -14.22
N THR A 370 34.91 -10.05 -15.38
CA THR A 370 35.11 -9.41 -16.67
C THR A 370 33.89 -8.59 -17.04
N ILE A 371 34.08 -7.29 -17.22
CA ILE A 371 33.03 -6.33 -17.57
C ILE A 371 33.31 -5.80 -18.97
N GLU A 372 32.28 -5.70 -19.79
CA GLU A 372 32.35 -5.21 -21.16
C GLU A 372 31.14 -4.39 -21.52
N LEU A 373 31.26 -3.44 -22.47
CA LEU A 373 30.11 -2.74 -23.01
C LEU A 373 29.16 -3.69 -23.71
N THR A 374 27.85 -3.45 -23.57
CA THR A 374 26.84 -4.21 -24.30
C THR A 374 26.99 -3.99 -25.82
N ASP A 375 26.58 -4.92 -26.63
CA ASP A 375 26.64 -4.81 -28.10
C ASP A 375 25.90 -3.55 -28.61
N VAL A 376 24.80 -3.16 -27.95
CA VAL A 376 24.08 -1.92 -28.26
C VAL A 376 24.97 -0.73 -28.02
N ALA A 377 25.65 -0.69 -26.89
CA ALA A 377 26.56 0.43 -26.53
C ALA A 377 27.77 0.50 -27.47
N LYS A 378 28.34 -0.63 -27.87
CA LYS A 378 29.44 -0.68 -28.85
C LYS A 378 29.00 -0.11 -30.21
N ARG A 379 27.79 -0.49 -30.68
CA ARG A 379 27.21 0.07 -31.93
C ARG A 379 26.95 1.57 -31.81
N GLU A 380 26.40 2.05 -30.71
CA GLU A 380 26.17 3.47 -30.47
C GLU A 380 27.49 4.25 -30.43
N LEU A 381 28.52 3.69 -29.81
CA LEU A 381 29.87 4.30 -29.74
C LEU A 381 30.52 4.38 -31.15
N ALA A 382 30.44 3.29 -31.92
CA ALA A 382 30.90 3.24 -33.30
C ALA A 382 30.17 4.28 -34.18
N ALA A 383 28.84 4.35 -34.04
CA ALA A 383 28.03 5.33 -34.76
C ALA A 383 28.34 6.77 -34.38
N LYS A 384 28.63 7.05 -33.07
CA LYS A 384 29.09 8.38 -32.63
C LYS A 384 30.45 8.73 -33.18
N ARG A 385 31.41 7.80 -33.18
CA ARG A 385 32.72 8.02 -33.78
C ARG A 385 32.62 8.32 -35.27
N ALA A 386 31.72 7.65 -35.98
CA ALA A 386 31.44 7.93 -37.40
C ALA A 386 30.76 9.30 -37.63
N ARG A 387 29.97 9.80 -36.67
CA ARG A 387 29.29 11.12 -36.74
C ARG A 387 30.14 12.27 -36.20
N SER A 388 31.10 12.04 -35.29
CA SER A 388 31.98 13.08 -34.75
C SER A 388 32.96 13.63 -35.78
N ILE A 389 32.89 13.16 -37.02
CA ILE A 389 33.46 13.78 -38.22
C ILE A 389 32.58 14.93 -38.73
N ILE A 390 31.34 15.06 -38.27
CA ILE A 390 30.36 16.07 -38.67
C ILE A 390 29.63 16.62 -37.44
N GLU A 391 29.96 17.88 -37.10
CA GLU A 391 29.26 18.89 -36.28
C GLU A 391 28.88 18.61 -34.82
N VAL A 392 29.28 19.58 -34.03
CA VAL A 392 28.88 19.84 -32.63
C VAL A 392 27.75 20.87 -32.66
N ASP A 393 26.60 20.53 -32.11
CA ASP A 393 25.67 21.53 -31.58
C ASP A 393 25.23 21.14 -30.15
N ALA A 394 25.46 22.11 -29.28
CA ALA A 394 25.19 22.01 -27.86
C ALA A 394 23.84 22.68 -27.57
N ASP A 395 22.93 21.91 -27.01
CA ASP A 395 21.97 22.40 -26.01
C ASP A 395 21.03 21.27 -25.60
N ASP A 396 21.42 20.51 -24.59
CA ASP A 396 20.48 19.77 -23.76
C ASP A 396 21.19 19.33 -22.45
N ASP A 397 20.94 20.06 -21.39
CA ASP A 397 21.47 19.79 -20.03
C ASP A 397 21.09 18.42 -19.47
N PHE A 398 20.27 17.66 -20.17
CA PHE A 398 19.81 16.32 -19.82
C PHE A 398 20.60 15.20 -20.51
N GLN A 399 21.30 15.48 -21.59
CA GLN A 399 22.05 14.46 -22.34
C GLN A 399 23.49 14.27 -21.88
N ALA A 400 23.99 15.10 -21.01
CA ALA A 400 25.39 15.10 -20.63
C ALA A 400 25.77 14.25 -19.41
N LEU A 401 25.29 13.02 -19.33
CA LEU A 401 26.19 11.92 -19.01
C LEU A 401 26.59 11.28 -20.36
N THR A 402 27.20 12.12 -21.22
CA THR A 402 28.00 11.62 -22.32
C THR A 402 28.92 10.56 -21.76
N MET A 403 29.03 9.43 -22.44
CA MET A 403 29.99 8.38 -22.09
C MET A 403 31.32 9.05 -21.70
N THR A 404 31.66 8.89 -20.43
CA THR A 404 32.95 9.44 -19.93
C THR A 404 34.11 8.66 -20.55
N VAL A 405 35.28 9.22 -20.53
CA VAL A 405 36.52 8.51 -20.93
C VAL A 405 36.63 7.14 -20.24
N GLU A 406 36.05 7.01 -19.01
CA GLU A 406 35.96 5.76 -18.26
C GLU A 406 35.03 4.71 -18.90
N GLU A 407 33.87 5.11 -19.46
CA GLU A 407 32.98 4.17 -20.14
C GLU A 407 33.59 3.62 -21.42
N ALA A 408 34.34 4.46 -22.15
CA ALA A 408 35.09 4.00 -23.32
C ALA A 408 36.16 2.96 -22.95
N SER A 409 36.65 2.93 -21.69
CA SER A 409 37.60 1.93 -21.23
C SER A 409 37.05 0.49 -21.14
N TYR A 410 35.75 0.33 -21.23
CA TYR A 410 35.05 -1.01 -21.25
C TYR A 410 34.69 -1.47 -22.67
N GLU A 411 35.08 -0.76 -23.71
CA GLU A 411 34.91 -1.24 -25.09
C GLU A 411 35.61 -2.57 -25.32
N THR A 412 36.78 -2.75 -24.67
CA THR A 412 37.46 -4.03 -24.54
C THR A 412 37.12 -4.66 -23.19
N PRO A 413 36.99 -6.00 -23.09
CA PRO A 413 36.74 -6.68 -21.84
C PRO A 413 37.78 -6.32 -20.77
N LYS A 414 37.32 -5.84 -19.62
CA LYS A 414 38.15 -5.44 -18.49
C LYS A 414 37.91 -6.33 -17.28
N VAL A 415 38.96 -6.90 -16.75
CA VAL A 415 38.93 -7.70 -15.52
C VAL A 415 39.04 -6.78 -14.30
N GLU A 416 38.08 -6.88 -13.40
CA GLU A 416 38.07 -6.17 -12.12
C GLU A 416 37.85 -7.14 -10.97
N HIS A 417 38.35 -6.76 -9.77
CA HIS A 417 38.28 -7.60 -8.58
C HIS A 417 37.37 -6.98 -7.53
N PHE A 418 36.46 -7.81 -7.01
CA PHE A 418 35.48 -7.42 -5.99
C PHE A 418 35.47 -8.40 -4.84
N ASP A 419 35.17 -7.92 -3.64
CA ASP A 419 35.05 -8.75 -2.44
C ASP A 419 33.64 -9.30 -2.25
N GLU A 420 32.63 -8.59 -2.76
CA GLU A 420 31.21 -9.03 -2.78
C GLU A 420 30.50 -8.55 -4.06
N ILE A 421 29.50 -9.33 -4.50
CA ILE A 421 28.62 -8.98 -5.61
C ILE A 421 27.17 -8.86 -5.09
N TRP A 422 26.55 -7.70 -5.26
CA TRP A 422 25.19 -7.40 -4.80
C TRP A 422 24.25 -7.28 -5.99
N VAL A 423 23.29 -8.20 -6.09
CA VAL A 423 22.36 -8.28 -7.22
C VAL A 423 21.08 -7.56 -6.91
N CYS A 424 20.85 -6.45 -7.62
CA CYS A 424 19.70 -5.55 -7.49
C CYS A 424 18.94 -5.40 -8.82
N CYS A 425 18.82 -6.47 -9.60
CA CYS A 425 18.18 -6.48 -10.92
C CYS A 425 16.64 -6.49 -10.89
N GLY A 426 16.04 -6.34 -9.70
CA GLY A 426 14.61 -6.40 -9.49
C GLY A 426 14.14 -7.77 -9.02
N THR A 427 12.82 -7.90 -8.93
CA THR A 427 12.18 -9.16 -8.51
C THR A 427 11.00 -9.47 -9.42
N VAL A 428 10.77 -10.75 -9.67
CA VAL A 428 9.55 -11.26 -10.29
C VAL A 428 8.62 -11.80 -9.21
N VAL A 429 7.33 -11.80 -9.51
CA VAL A 429 6.31 -12.44 -8.70
C VAL A 429 6.24 -13.89 -9.12
N SER A 430 6.12 -14.80 -8.16
CA SER A 430 6.02 -16.24 -8.42
C SER A 430 5.00 -16.85 -7.46
N ALA A 431 3.72 -16.69 -7.79
CA ALA A 431 2.62 -17.25 -7.00
C ALA A 431 2.56 -18.78 -7.13
N GLU A 432 2.96 -19.31 -8.29
CA GLU A 432 2.95 -20.73 -8.58
C GLU A 432 3.88 -21.52 -7.66
N THR A 433 5.02 -20.96 -7.31
CA THR A 433 6.04 -21.60 -6.44
C THR A 433 5.94 -21.11 -4.99
N ASP A 434 4.90 -20.35 -4.62
CA ASP A 434 4.73 -19.85 -3.26
C ASP A 434 4.20 -20.96 -2.34
N PRO A 435 5.00 -21.43 -1.34
CA PRO A 435 4.58 -22.48 -0.43
C PRO A 435 3.30 -22.14 0.33
N LEU A 436 3.10 -20.84 0.64
CA LEU A 436 1.91 -20.34 1.31
C LEU A 436 0.61 -20.69 0.58
N LEU A 437 0.66 -20.74 -0.76
CA LEU A 437 -0.51 -20.95 -1.61
C LEU A 437 -0.60 -22.37 -2.17
N SER A 438 0.42 -23.19 -1.93
CA SER A 438 0.56 -24.53 -2.52
C SER A 438 -0.57 -25.51 -2.17
N SER A 439 -1.18 -25.34 -0.99
CA SER A 439 -2.31 -26.15 -0.51
C SER A 439 -3.68 -25.60 -0.89
N LEU A 440 -3.73 -24.48 -1.62
CA LEU A 440 -4.96 -23.95 -2.21
C LEU A 440 -5.25 -24.60 -3.57
N PRO A 441 -6.49 -24.59 -4.05
CA PRO A 441 -6.81 -25.07 -5.39
C PRO A 441 -5.95 -24.41 -6.46
N LYS A 442 -5.57 -25.19 -7.48
CA LYS A 442 -4.75 -24.68 -8.59
C LYS A 442 -5.51 -23.64 -9.39
N THR A 443 -4.81 -22.59 -9.80
CA THR A 443 -5.29 -21.56 -10.73
C THR A 443 -4.34 -21.44 -11.91
N ASN A 444 -4.72 -20.66 -12.92
CA ASN A 444 -3.82 -20.31 -14.03
C ASN A 444 -2.88 -19.19 -13.60
N TYR A 445 -1.68 -19.17 -14.19
CA TYR A 445 -0.66 -18.17 -13.93
C TYR A 445 -0.23 -17.49 -15.23
N PHE A 446 -0.10 -16.17 -15.20
CA PHE A 446 0.37 -15.35 -16.30
C PHE A 446 1.52 -14.48 -15.82
N ASN A 447 2.73 -14.71 -16.33
CA ASN A 447 3.97 -14.07 -15.83
C ASN A 447 4.14 -14.14 -14.30
N GLY A 448 3.76 -15.28 -13.69
CA GLY A 448 3.82 -15.51 -12.25
C GLY A 448 2.70 -14.87 -11.43
N TYR A 449 1.76 -14.14 -12.06
CA TYR A 449 0.57 -13.61 -11.41
C TYR A 449 -0.56 -14.62 -11.46
N PRO A 450 -1.28 -14.87 -10.35
CA PRO A 450 -2.41 -15.79 -10.34
C PRO A 450 -3.63 -15.17 -10.99
N GLN A 451 -4.37 -15.97 -11.75
CA GLN A 451 -5.71 -15.64 -12.17
C GLN A 451 -6.66 -15.82 -10.98
N LEU A 452 -7.32 -14.73 -10.60
CA LEU A 452 -8.34 -14.74 -9.54
C LEU A 452 -9.73 -14.70 -10.17
N VAL A 453 -10.76 -15.00 -9.39
CA VAL A 453 -12.14 -14.88 -9.88
C VAL A 453 -12.47 -13.42 -10.17
N GLU A 454 -13.28 -13.20 -11.20
CA GLU A 454 -13.59 -11.87 -11.76
C GLU A 454 -14.12 -10.85 -10.79
N THR A 455 -14.71 -11.28 -9.72
CA THR A 455 -15.10 -10.42 -8.61
C THR A 455 -15.07 -11.24 -7.34
N PRO A 456 -14.36 -10.89 -6.44
CA PRO A 456 -13.30 -9.93 -6.18
C PRO A 456 -12.10 -10.55 -5.52
N LEU A 457 -11.04 -10.66 -6.24
CA LEU A 457 -9.74 -10.95 -5.66
C LEU A 457 -9.73 -12.21 -4.77
N VAL A 458 -10.62 -13.17 -5.07
CA VAL A 458 -10.75 -14.44 -4.39
C VAL A 458 -9.89 -15.47 -5.10
N TRP A 459 -9.10 -16.20 -4.33
CA TRP A 459 -8.41 -17.40 -4.82
C TRP A 459 -9.44 -18.50 -5.03
N GLU A 460 -9.65 -18.91 -6.27
CA GLU A 460 -10.76 -19.74 -6.65
C GLU A 460 -10.55 -21.24 -6.49
N HIS A 461 -11.68 -21.93 -6.37
CA HIS A 461 -11.84 -23.34 -6.65
C HIS A 461 -11.94 -23.55 -8.16
N GLY A 462 -11.33 -24.59 -8.69
CA GLY A 462 -11.28 -24.84 -10.13
C GLY A 462 -12.62 -24.70 -10.87
N PRO A 463 -12.61 -24.62 -12.19
CA PRO A 463 -13.75 -24.25 -13.04
C PRO A 463 -15.01 -25.09 -12.84
N ASN A 464 -14.89 -26.30 -12.30
CA ASN A 464 -16.02 -27.21 -12.04
C ASN A 464 -16.88 -26.82 -10.83
N GLU A 465 -16.34 -26.14 -9.81
CA GLU A 465 -17.10 -25.75 -8.63
C GLU A 465 -17.97 -24.51 -8.85
N VAL A 466 -17.57 -23.64 -9.76
CA VAL A 466 -18.37 -22.44 -10.13
C VAL A 466 -19.62 -22.84 -10.89
N SER A 467 -19.53 -23.83 -11.78
CA SER A 467 -20.69 -24.39 -12.49
C SER A 467 -21.69 -25.01 -11.52
N LEU A 468 -21.23 -25.82 -10.58
CA LEU A 468 -22.09 -26.47 -9.57
C LEU A 468 -22.75 -25.48 -8.61
N ALA A 469 -22.08 -24.37 -8.26
CA ALA A 469 -22.66 -23.32 -7.43
C ALA A 469 -23.72 -22.48 -8.17
N LYS A 470 -23.56 -22.26 -9.48
CA LYS A 470 -24.56 -21.61 -10.34
C LYS A 470 -25.82 -22.49 -10.52
N GLU A 471 -25.66 -23.80 -10.71
CA GLU A 471 -26.74 -24.73 -10.93
C GLU A 471 -27.61 -24.96 -9.68
N ARG A 472 -27.02 -24.86 -8.48
CA ARG A 472 -27.75 -25.12 -7.21
C ARG A 472 -28.47 -23.90 -6.65
N GLY A 473 -28.53 -22.75 -7.37
CA GLY A 473 -29.20 -21.53 -6.88
C GLY A 473 -28.64 -21.01 -5.56
N GLY A 474 -27.52 -21.59 -5.11
CA GLY A 474 -26.91 -21.33 -3.81
C GLY A 474 -26.03 -20.09 -3.84
N CYS A 475 -25.79 -19.57 -2.68
CA CYS A 475 -24.97 -18.41 -2.37
C CYS A 475 -23.76 -18.29 -3.31
N ARG A 476 -23.72 -17.21 -4.09
CA ARG A 476 -22.69 -16.90 -5.10
C ARG A 476 -21.27 -16.82 -4.55
N TRP A 477 -21.09 -16.97 -3.23
CA TRP A 477 -19.79 -16.78 -2.55
C TRP A 477 -19.54 -17.94 -1.60
N PRO A 478 -18.42 -18.65 -1.73
CA PRO A 478 -18.05 -19.67 -0.78
C PRO A 478 -17.97 -19.08 0.63
N LYS A 479 -18.54 -19.77 1.61
CA LYS A 479 -18.55 -19.36 3.02
C LYS A 479 -17.12 -19.16 3.57
N CYS A 480 -16.14 -19.83 2.95
CA CYS A 480 -14.71 -19.76 3.27
C CYS A 480 -13.95 -19.24 2.08
N SER A 481 -13.44 -18.01 2.13
CA SER A 481 -12.73 -17.37 1.02
C SER A 481 -11.34 -16.96 1.42
N VAL A 482 -10.38 -17.23 0.54
CA VAL A 482 -9.04 -16.64 0.58
C VAL A 482 -9.03 -15.47 -0.38
N PHE A 483 -8.96 -14.27 0.14
CA PHE A 483 -8.80 -13.05 -0.63
C PHE A 483 -7.32 -12.76 -0.84
N VAL A 484 -7.02 -12.10 -1.94
CA VAL A 484 -5.65 -11.74 -2.29
C VAL A 484 -5.56 -10.26 -2.56
N SER A 485 -4.57 -9.60 -1.99
CA SER A 485 -4.30 -8.17 -2.21
C SER A 485 -2.83 -7.95 -2.57
N GLY A 486 -2.49 -6.74 -3.01
CA GLY A 486 -1.12 -6.42 -3.40
C GLY A 486 -0.72 -7.02 -4.74
N ARG A 487 0.51 -7.50 -4.84
CA ARG A 487 1.08 -7.95 -6.12
C ARG A 487 0.34 -9.13 -6.75
N TYR A 488 -0.19 -10.03 -5.96
CA TYR A 488 -0.96 -11.17 -6.48
C TYR A 488 -2.31 -10.77 -7.07
N ALA A 489 -2.82 -9.60 -6.71
CA ALA A 489 -4.04 -9.05 -7.30
C ALA A 489 -3.80 -8.27 -8.61
N ALA A 490 -2.57 -8.27 -9.16
CA ALA A 490 -2.21 -7.36 -10.25
C ALA A 490 -2.99 -7.60 -11.54
N LEU A 491 -3.35 -8.84 -11.88
CA LEU A 491 -4.16 -9.14 -13.08
C LEU A 491 -5.58 -8.55 -13.02
N HIS A 492 -6.04 -8.10 -11.84
CA HIS A 492 -7.36 -7.50 -11.62
C HIS A 492 -7.29 -6.01 -11.29
N VAL A 493 -6.28 -5.60 -10.50
CA VAL A 493 -6.10 -4.21 -10.06
C VAL A 493 -5.26 -3.38 -11.03
N GLY A 494 -4.43 -4.05 -11.84
CA GLY A 494 -3.53 -3.42 -12.79
C GLY A 494 -2.14 -3.11 -12.21
N PRO A 495 -1.34 -2.31 -12.93
CA PRO A 495 0.05 -2.03 -12.59
C PRO A 495 0.23 -1.34 -11.23
N VAL A 496 -0.79 -0.68 -10.72
CA VAL A 496 -0.80 -0.01 -9.40
C VAL A 496 -0.98 -0.96 -8.22
N ALA A 497 -1.21 -2.25 -8.45
CA ALA A 497 -1.51 -3.25 -7.40
C ALA A 497 -0.46 -3.32 -6.28
N SER A 498 0.80 -2.93 -6.54
CA SER A 498 1.87 -2.89 -5.53
C SER A 498 2.05 -1.54 -4.83
N LEU A 499 1.18 -0.57 -5.13
CA LEU A 499 1.19 0.79 -4.60
C LEU A 499 0.02 1.01 -3.62
N PRO A 500 0.08 2.01 -2.73
CA PRO A 500 -1.02 2.30 -1.82
C PRO A 500 -2.37 2.53 -2.52
N LEU A 501 -2.35 3.11 -3.73
CA LEU A 501 -3.56 3.27 -4.55
C LEU A 501 -4.19 1.93 -4.91
N GLY A 502 -3.39 0.96 -5.38
CA GLY A 502 -3.86 -0.38 -5.69
C GLY A 502 -4.35 -1.15 -4.46
N TYR A 503 -3.67 -0.97 -3.32
CA TYR A 503 -4.13 -1.56 -2.05
C TYR A 503 -5.49 -1.01 -1.62
N ARG A 504 -5.76 0.29 -1.86
CA ARG A 504 -7.08 0.90 -1.60
C ARG A 504 -8.16 0.31 -2.50
N THR A 505 -7.87 0.14 -3.79
CA THR A 505 -8.82 -0.47 -4.72
C THR A 505 -9.14 -1.90 -4.28
N ALA A 506 -8.12 -2.74 -4.08
CA ALA A 506 -8.28 -4.11 -3.60
C ALA A 506 -8.99 -4.16 -2.23
N GLY A 507 -8.56 -3.34 -1.28
CA GLY A 507 -9.12 -3.30 0.07
C GLY A 507 -10.60 -2.95 0.10
N LYS A 508 -11.02 -1.97 -0.69
CA LYS A 508 -12.43 -1.58 -0.81
C LYS A 508 -13.29 -2.72 -1.35
N GLU A 509 -12.82 -3.41 -2.38
CA GLU A 509 -13.54 -4.53 -2.98
C GLU A 509 -13.60 -5.73 -2.02
N ILE A 510 -12.48 -6.12 -1.44
CA ILE A 510 -12.42 -7.22 -0.47
C ILE A 510 -13.34 -6.95 0.72
N ALA A 511 -13.26 -5.74 1.31
CA ALA A 511 -14.11 -5.37 2.45
C ALA A 511 -15.60 -5.40 2.11
N ALA A 512 -15.99 -4.89 0.93
CA ALA A 512 -17.39 -4.89 0.49
C ALA A 512 -17.96 -6.30 0.40
N ILE A 513 -17.21 -7.24 -0.18
CA ILE A 513 -17.68 -8.60 -0.42
C ILE A 513 -17.61 -9.45 0.84
N SER A 514 -16.49 -9.39 1.57
CA SER A 514 -16.37 -10.05 2.84
C SER A 514 -17.51 -9.67 3.80
N THR A 515 -17.87 -8.37 3.83
CA THR A 515 -18.98 -7.87 4.66
C THR A 515 -20.34 -8.36 4.16
N LYS A 516 -20.55 -8.41 2.84
CA LYS A 516 -21.79 -8.93 2.24
C LYS A 516 -21.98 -10.42 2.55
N ALA A 517 -20.92 -11.22 2.38
CA ALA A 517 -20.93 -12.64 2.69
C ALA A 517 -21.24 -12.90 4.18
N HIS A 518 -20.67 -12.11 5.07
CA HIS A 518 -20.95 -12.19 6.51
C HIS A 518 -22.41 -11.87 6.85
N LYS A 519 -22.97 -10.79 6.29
CA LYS A 519 -24.39 -10.43 6.49
C LYS A 519 -25.33 -11.51 5.99
N GLN A 520 -25.04 -12.15 4.86
CA GLN A 520 -25.83 -13.26 4.33
C GLN A 520 -25.77 -14.48 5.27
N SER A 521 -24.58 -14.82 5.77
CA SER A 521 -24.42 -15.90 6.76
C SER A 521 -25.23 -15.65 8.02
N LEU A 522 -25.30 -14.42 8.53
CA LEU A 522 -26.11 -14.05 9.68
C LEU A 522 -27.62 -14.13 9.38
N ARG A 523 -28.09 -13.75 8.18
CA ARG A 523 -29.47 -13.83 7.77
C ARG A 523 -29.96 -15.31 7.68
N MET A 524 -29.15 -16.16 7.07
CA MET A 524 -29.46 -17.60 6.97
C MET A 524 -29.59 -18.26 8.35
N ARG A 525 -28.84 -17.79 9.35
CA ARG A 525 -28.97 -18.23 10.75
C ARG A 525 -30.28 -17.76 11.37
N ALA A 526 -30.75 -16.55 11.05
CA ALA A 526 -32.00 -16.01 11.58
C ALA A 526 -33.24 -16.64 10.91
N GLU A 527 -33.10 -17.11 9.67
CA GLU A 527 -34.16 -17.70 8.88
C GLU A 527 -34.35 -19.22 9.15
N ASN A 528 -33.39 -19.87 9.83
CA ASN A 528 -33.46 -21.29 10.17
C ASN A 528 -33.40 -21.49 11.71
N PRO A 529 -34.47 -21.11 12.44
CA PRO A 529 -34.52 -21.20 13.91
C PRO A 529 -34.57 -22.65 14.44
N TYR A 530 -34.84 -23.64 13.59
CA TYR A 530 -34.93 -25.05 14.00
C TYR A 530 -33.58 -25.68 14.41
N GLU A 531 -32.44 -25.16 13.92
CA GLU A 531 -31.12 -25.66 14.35
C GLU A 531 -30.67 -25.10 15.71
N SER A 532 -31.26 -23.99 16.16
CA SER A 532 -30.94 -23.39 17.46
C SER A 532 -31.76 -23.99 18.62
N GLY A 533 -32.78 -24.75 18.33
CA GLY A 533 -33.70 -25.35 19.34
C GLY A 533 -33.15 -26.59 20.03
N LEU A 534 -32.22 -27.32 19.44
CA LEU A 534 -31.67 -28.54 20.03
C LEU A 534 -30.64 -28.31 21.14
N GLU A 535 -29.99 -27.17 21.16
CA GLU A 535 -29.03 -26.80 22.25
C GLU A 535 -29.74 -26.22 23.49
N ALA A 536 -30.95 -25.69 23.35
CA ALA A 536 -31.73 -25.14 24.49
C ALA A 536 -32.34 -26.23 25.37
N ILE A 537 -32.38 -27.47 24.93
CA ILE A 537 -32.97 -28.59 25.66
C ILE A 537 -31.94 -29.29 26.57
N ALA A 538 -30.66 -29.16 26.29
CA ALA A 538 -29.58 -29.82 27.04
C ALA A 538 -29.06 -29.06 28.27
N SER A 539 -29.51 -27.84 28.54
CA SER A 539 -28.99 -27.00 29.63
C SER A 539 -30.04 -26.38 30.52
N LYS A 540 -31.09 -27.10 30.91
CA LYS A 540 -31.96 -26.66 32.02
C LYS A 540 -31.67 -27.47 33.27
N PRO A 541 -31.17 -26.86 34.35
CA PRO A 541 -31.31 -27.46 35.67
C PRO A 541 -32.73 -27.32 36.13
N SER A 542 -33.26 -28.43 36.63
CA SER A 542 -34.54 -28.55 37.27
C SER A 542 -34.66 -27.67 38.49
N THR A 543 -35.55 -26.67 38.47
CA THR A 543 -36.16 -26.14 39.72
C THR A 543 -37.57 -25.62 39.46
N SER A 544 -38.50 -26.34 40.10
CA SER A 544 -39.77 -26.00 40.73
C SER A 544 -40.68 -24.92 40.17
N LEU A 545 -41.85 -25.42 39.83
CA LEU A 545 -43.21 -24.86 39.90
C LEU A 545 -43.38 -23.57 40.72
N GLU A 546 -43.98 -22.55 40.07
CA GLU A 546 -45.10 -21.84 40.69
C GLU A 546 -46.02 -21.24 39.64
N THR A 547 -47.30 -21.55 39.82
CA THR A 547 -48.47 -21.18 39.08
C THR A 547 -48.83 -19.71 39.22
N ARG A 548 -49.22 -19.05 38.14
CA ARG A 548 -50.38 -18.12 38.12
C ARG A 548 -50.85 -17.76 36.71
N SER A 549 -52.02 -18.05 36.55
CA SER A 549 -53.19 -17.86 35.70
C SER A 549 -53.41 -16.47 35.09
N LYS A 550 -54.07 -16.54 33.91
CA LYS A 550 -55.13 -15.65 33.33
C LYS A 550 -54.67 -14.33 32.72
N ASP A 551 -55.23 -13.81 31.69
CA ASP A 551 -56.34 -14.11 30.74
C ASP A 551 -56.21 -13.19 29.54
N ASN A 552 -56.78 -13.62 28.39
CA ASN A 552 -57.45 -12.84 27.33
C ASN A 552 -56.60 -11.83 26.51
N ALA A 553 -56.76 -11.67 25.26
CA ALA A 553 -57.71 -11.96 24.21
C ALA A 553 -57.10 -11.61 22.83
N LEU A 554 -57.47 -12.37 21.84
CA LEU A 554 -57.75 -12.10 20.43
C LEU A 554 -57.62 -10.63 19.94
N GLU A 555 -56.90 -10.38 18.83
CA GLU A 555 -57.51 -10.21 17.50
C GLU A 555 -56.49 -9.68 16.47
N ASP A 556 -56.56 -10.25 15.32
CA ASP A 556 -56.27 -9.84 13.95
C ASP A 556 -55.53 -8.48 13.69
N ALA A 557 -54.47 -8.54 12.89
CA ALA A 557 -54.44 -7.87 11.58
C ALA A 557 -53.14 -8.10 10.85
N SER A 558 -53.17 -8.89 9.81
CA SER A 558 -52.29 -8.83 8.66
C SER A 558 -52.22 -7.41 8.10
N LYS A 559 -51.05 -6.78 8.11
CA LYS A 559 -50.67 -5.78 7.10
C LYS A 559 -49.16 -5.56 7.09
N SER A 560 -48.60 -5.78 5.93
CA SER A 560 -47.26 -5.42 5.48
C SER A 560 -46.73 -4.11 6.06
N ASN A 561 -45.65 -4.15 6.85
CA ASN A 561 -44.93 -2.95 7.21
C ASN A 561 -43.53 -3.03 6.64
N ARG A 562 -43.34 -2.47 5.43
CA ARG A 562 -42.08 -1.93 4.98
C ARG A 562 -41.62 -0.90 6.01
N ARG A 563 -40.66 -1.24 6.85
CA ARG A 563 -39.96 -0.27 7.69
C ARG A 563 -39.23 0.71 6.79
N LYS A 564 -39.85 1.84 6.53
CA LYS A 564 -39.19 3.07 6.08
C LYS A 564 -38.30 3.51 7.24
N ASN A 565 -37.01 3.75 6.95
CA ASN A 565 -36.14 4.50 7.86
C ASN A 565 -36.89 5.75 8.31
N PRO A 566 -36.87 6.10 9.60
CA PRO A 566 -37.47 7.34 10.06
C PRO A 566 -36.67 8.50 9.42
N ARG A 567 -37.25 9.09 8.40
CA ARG A 567 -36.85 10.44 7.97
C ARG A 567 -37.26 11.37 9.10
N LEU A 568 -36.31 11.98 9.76
CA LEU A 568 -36.57 13.10 10.64
C LEU A 568 -37.41 14.13 9.88
N PRO A 569 -38.44 14.69 10.50
CA PRO A 569 -39.35 15.61 9.82
C PRO A 569 -38.57 16.84 9.33
N PRO A 570 -38.90 17.39 8.17
CA PRO A 570 -38.19 18.52 7.55
C PRO A 570 -38.08 19.77 8.43
N VAL A 571 -38.97 19.91 9.40
CA VAL A 571 -39.06 21.07 10.28
C VAL A 571 -37.92 21.20 11.28
N LEU A 572 -37.23 20.11 11.62
CA LEU A 572 -36.11 20.16 12.57
C LEU A 572 -34.79 20.69 11.94
N TRP A 573 -34.65 20.60 10.63
CA TRP A 573 -33.45 21.06 9.92
C TRP A 573 -33.41 22.58 9.69
N GLN A 574 -34.56 23.24 9.78
CA GLN A 574 -34.62 24.70 9.59
C GLN A 574 -34.13 25.51 10.80
N LYS A 575 -33.92 24.85 11.96
CA LYS A 575 -33.58 25.55 13.22
C LYS A 575 -32.10 25.54 13.61
N VAL A 576 -31.27 24.77 12.95
CA VAL A 576 -29.83 24.67 13.31
C VAL A 576 -28.99 25.14 12.13
N GLY A 577 -28.79 26.45 12.04
CA GLY A 577 -27.78 27.05 11.17
C GLY A 577 -26.42 27.08 11.87
N ILE A 578 -25.36 27.17 11.09
CA ILE A 578 -23.98 27.34 11.58
C ILE A 578 -23.79 28.77 12.05
N ILE A 579 -24.48 29.74 11.41
CA ILE A 579 -24.38 31.16 11.68
C ILE A 579 -25.62 31.64 12.47
N ASP A 580 -25.39 32.29 13.61
CA ASP A 580 -26.45 33.02 14.33
C ASP A 580 -26.80 34.30 13.58
N VAL A 581 -27.77 34.19 12.68
CA VAL A 581 -28.21 35.28 11.82
C VAL A 581 -29.07 36.33 12.56
N SER A 582 -29.59 36.02 13.74
CA SER A 582 -30.47 36.90 14.47
C SER A 582 -29.85 38.28 14.77
N LYS A 583 -28.55 38.33 14.96
CA LYS A 583 -27.73 39.53 15.18
C LYS A 583 -27.39 40.32 13.91
N LEU A 584 -27.65 39.72 12.74
CA LEU A 584 -27.26 40.29 11.44
C LEU A 584 -28.43 40.86 10.67
N LEU A 585 -29.66 40.52 11.05
CA LEU A 585 -30.87 40.97 10.37
C LEU A 585 -31.31 42.35 10.86
N PRO A 586 -31.83 43.20 9.96
CA PRO A 586 -32.36 44.52 10.31
C PRO A 586 -33.55 44.51 11.30
N SER A 587 -34.28 43.37 11.33
CA SER A 587 -35.40 43.14 12.27
C SER A 587 -35.68 41.65 12.38
N GLU A 588 -36.34 41.19 13.46
CA GLU A 588 -36.74 39.81 13.66
C GLU A 588 -37.65 39.26 12.56
N ASN A 589 -38.49 40.14 11.97
CA ASN A 589 -39.43 39.79 10.90
C ASN A 589 -38.86 39.99 9.49
N PHE A 590 -37.54 40.24 9.34
CA PHE A 590 -36.93 40.43 8.05
C PHE A 590 -37.08 39.18 7.18
N PRO A 591 -37.53 39.29 5.91
CA PRO A 591 -37.78 38.13 5.06
C PRO A 591 -36.53 37.25 4.88
N ARG A 592 -36.68 35.96 5.05
CA ARG A 592 -35.60 34.94 4.89
C ARG A 592 -35.96 34.01 3.74
N VAL A 593 -35.05 33.86 2.81
CA VAL A 593 -35.25 33.04 1.61
C VAL A 593 -34.10 32.03 1.45
N ASP A 594 -34.42 30.73 1.47
CA ASP A 594 -33.45 29.70 1.16
C ASP A 594 -33.26 29.56 -0.35
N LEU A 595 -32.06 29.82 -0.84
CA LEU A 595 -31.71 29.67 -2.24
C LEU A 595 -31.43 28.19 -2.53
N GLN A 596 -32.24 27.62 -3.40
CA GLN A 596 -32.11 26.23 -3.82
C GLN A 596 -31.42 26.02 -5.18
N THR A 597 -31.32 27.13 -5.94
CA THR A 597 -30.78 27.08 -7.30
C THR A 597 -29.32 27.56 -7.32
N TYR A 598 -28.42 26.67 -7.68
CA TYR A 598 -27.02 26.95 -7.86
C TYR A 598 -26.45 26.10 -8.97
N SER A 599 -25.37 26.58 -9.59
CA SER A 599 -24.51 25.76 -10.45
C SER A 599 -23.17 25.53 -9.78
N HIS A 600 -22.54 24.42 -10.07
CA HIS A 600 -21.20 24.14 -9.56
C HIS A 600 -20.29 23.59 -10.65
N GLU A 601 -18.99 23.79 -10.46
CA GLU A 601 -17.92 23.35 -11.33
C GLU A 601 -16.82 22.74 -10.49
N ASP A 602 -16.39 21.54 -10.85
CA ASP A 602 -15.23 20.90 -10.25
C ASP A 602 -13.97 21.28 -11.03
N VAL A 603 -13.07 22.02 -10.40
CA VAL A 603 -11.84 22.52 -10.99
C VAL A 603 -10.65 21.90 -10.23
N GLY A 604 -10.38 20.63 -10.47
CA GLY A 604 -9.27 19.92 -9.84
C GLY A 604 -9.39 19.86 -8.32
N PHE A 605 -8.55 20.60 -7.59
CA PHE A 605 -8.60 20.67 -6.12
C PHE A 605 -9.65 21.61 -5.55
N GLN A 606 -10.46 22.24 -6.39
CA GLN A 606 -11.45 23.22 -5.96
C GLN A 606 -12.82 22.89 -6.52
N ILE A 607 -13.85 23.18 -5.72
CA ILE A 607 -15.23 23.27 -6.18
C ILE A 607 -15.62 24.73 -6.20
N LYS A 608 -16.10 25.22 -7.33
CA LYS A 608 -16.70 26.55 -7.45
C LYS A 608 -18.19 26.41 -7.53
N ILE A 609 -18.91 27.13 -6.67
CA ILE A 609 -20.37 27.17 -6.65
C ILE A 609 -20.79 28.60 -6.98
N TYR A 610 -21.81 28.71 -7.82
CA TYR A 610 -22.29 29.96 -8.33
C TYR A 610 -23.74 30.16 -7.92
N PHE A 611 -24.01 31.24 -7.20
CA PHE A 611 -25.36 31.68 -6.82
C PHE A 611 -25.66 32.99 -7.49
N ILE A 612 -26.88 33.15 -8.02
CA ILE A 612 -27.38 34.38 -8.59
C ILE A 612 -28.48 34.87 -7.65
N LEU A 613 -28.31 36.07 -7.13
CA LEU A 613 -29.29 36.73 -6.25
C LEU A 613 -30.32 37.52 -7.07
N PRO A 614 -31.53 37.64 -6.57
CA PRO A 614 -32.55 38.50 -7.20
C PRO A 614 -32.19 40.00 -7.13
N GLU A 615 -31.37 40.37 -6.15
CA GLU A 615 -31.03 41.77 -5.83
C GLU A 615 -29.53 42.00 -5.86
N GLU A 616 -29.12 43.24 -5.94
CA GLU A 616 -27.72 43.62 -5.77
C GLU A 616 -27.31 43.48 -4.32
N ILE A 617 -26.02 43.12 -4.11
CA ILE A 617 -25.47 42.90 -2.79
C ILE A 617 -24.05 43.44 -2.70
N GLU A 618 -23.73 44.06 -1.59
CA GLU A 618 -22.37 44.45 -1.24
C GLU A 618 -21.66 43.35 -0.49
N SER A 619 -20.33 43.28 -0.65
CA SER A 619 -19.51 42.21 -0.05
C SER A 619 -19.60 42.18 1.48
N GLU A 620 -19.80 43.33 2.12
CA GLU A 620 -19.90 43.48 3.57
C GLU A 620 -21.15 42.83 4.15
N ASN A 621 -22.18 42.70 3.34
CA ASN A 621 -23.47 42.11 3.70
C ASN A 621 -23.54 40.60 3.46
N VAL A 622 -22.40 39.98 3.16
CA VAL A 622 -22.31 38.52 3.03
C VAL A 622 -21.55 37.95 4.22
N LYS A 623 -22.21 37.08 4.99
CA LYS A 623 -21.61 36.31 6.07
C LYS A 623 -21.50 34.85 5.65
N MET A 624 -20.42 34.21 6.00
CA MET A 624 -20.14 32.82 5.62
C MET A 624 -19.42 32.07 6.72
N GLU A 625 -19.70 30.79 6.76
CA GLU A 625 -18.96 29.84 7.59
C GLU A 625 -18.79 28.53 6.88
N PHE A 626 -17.59 28.00 6.93
CA PHE A 626 -17.21 26.72 6.38
C PHE A 626 -16.81 25.79 7.51
N LEU A 627 -17.36 24.59 7.49
CA LEU A 627 -16.90 23.45 8.28
C LEU A 627 -16.41 22.36 7.32
N GLU A 628 -15.73 21.36 7.83
CA GLU A 628 -15.13 20.31 7.01
C GLU A 628 -16.13 19.60 6.05
N GLN A 629 -17.39 19.46 6.44
CA GLN A 629 -18.42 18.79 5.64
C GLN A 629 -19.70 19.59 5.45
N SER A 630 -19.70 20.87 5.75
CA SER A 630 -20.85 21.74 5.57
C SER A 630 -20.42 23.17 5.34
N PHE A 631 -21.30 23.98 4.78
CA PHE A 631 -21.13 25.43 4.78
C PHE A 631 -22.48 26.16 4.80
N GLU A 632 -22.44 27.36 5.30
CA GLU A 632 -23.57 28.27 5.33
C GLU A 632 -23.16 29.66 4.89
N ILE A 633 -23.99 30.28 4.06
CA ILE A 633 -23.81 31.66 3.61
C ILE A 633 -25.14 32.40 3.77
N TRP A 634 -25.05 33.59 4.33
CA TRP A 634 -26.12 34.55 4.37
C TRP A 634 -25.76 35.79 3.57
N ALA A 635 -26.63 36.17 2.66
CA ALA A 635 -26.52 37.36 1.84
C ALA A 635 -27.67 38.30 2.21
N ILE A 636 -27.39 39.37 2.95
CA ILE A 636 -28.40 40.30 3.47
C ILE A 636 -28.56 41.41 2.46
N CYS A 637 -29.63 41.38 1.68
CA CYS A 637 -29.98 42.39 0.69
C CYS A 637 -31.00 43.39 1.24
N ALA A 638 -31.41 44.40 0.45
CA ALA A 638 -32.32 45.42 0.89
C ALA A 638 -33.72 44.92 1.26
N LYS A 639 -34.22 43.87 0.57
CA LYS A 639 -35.58 43.36 0.74
C LYS A 639 -35.66 42.02 1.45
N ALA A 640 -34.60 41.24 1.42
CA ALA A 640 -34.58 39.92 2.02
C ALA A 640 -33.16 39.42 2.35
N ALA A 641 -33.08 38.52 3.29
CA ALA A 641 -31.85 37.78 3.59
C ALA A 641 -31.89 36.40 2.89
N TYR A 642 -30.96 36.21 1.98
CA TYR A 642 -30.88 34.98 1.21
C TYR A 642 -29.87 34.00 1.86
N ARG A 643 -30.32 32.80 2.10
CA ARG A 643 -29.54 31.74 2.73
C ARG A 643 -29.14 30.67 1.73
N VAL A 644 -27.92 30.22 1.81
CA VAL A 644 -27.46 28.96 1.20
C VAL A 644 -26.87 28.11 2.30
N PHE A 645 -27.49 26.99 2.57
CA PHE A 645 -27.04 26.07 3.58
C PHE A 645 -26.93 24.65 3.00
N LEU A 646 -25.71 24.10 3.00
CA LEU A 646 -25.43 22.72 2.67
C LEU A 646 -24.96 21.99 3.93
N PRO A 647 -25.88 21.31 4.64
CA PRO A 647 -25.58 20.69 5.93
C PRO A 647 -24.66 19.48 5.81
N LYS A 648 -24.57 18.88 4.61
CA LYS A 648 -23.70 17.76 4.36
C LYS A 648 -23.19 17.78 2.92
N LEU A 649 -21.92 18.08 2.77
CA LEU A 649 -21.21 18.01 1.51
C LEU A 649 -20.93 16.57 1.13
N TYR A 650 -20.75 16.31 -0.15
CA TYR A 650 -20.41 14.99 -0.67
C TYR A 650 -19.09 14.46 -0.08
N LYS A 651 -18.11 15.33 0.16
CA LYS A 651 -16.83 15.06 0.79
C LYS A 651 -16.33 16.25 1.61
N THR A 652 -15.22 16.03 2.31
CA THR A 652 -14.58 17.01 3.18
C THR A 652 -13.88 18.11 2.38
N ILE A 653 -14.01 19.34 2.86
CA ILE A 653 -13.30 20.52 2.36
C ILE A 653 -12.28 21.00 3.40
N ILE A 654 -11.43 21.93 3.00
CA ILE A 654 -10.49 22.64 3.89
C ILE A 654 -11.08 24.04 4.14
N PRO A 655 -11.72 24.27 5.31
CA PRO A 655 -12.42 25.53 5.61
C PRO A 655 -11.52 26.75 5.45
N GLU A 656 -10.31 26.72 5.97
CA GLU A 656 -9.35 27.83 6.01
C GLU A 656 -8.85 28.26 4.62
N ARG A 657 -9.04 27.40 3.61
CA ARG A 657 -8.68 27.63 2.22
C ARG A 657 -9.88 27.83 1.31
N SER A 658 -11.06 27.85 1.91
CA SER A 658 -12.30 28.13 1.20
C SER A 658 -12.63 29.62 1.29
N SER A 659 -13.27 30.17 0.27
CA SER A 659 -13.48 31.60 0.16
C SER A 659 -14.77 31.94 -0.60
N VAL A 660 -15.25 33.16 -0.42
CA VAL A 660 -16.40 33.71 -1.14
C VAL A 660 -15.99 34.98 -1.86
N LYS A 661 -16.39 35.09 -3.12
CA LYS A 661 -16.24 36.29 -3.92
C LYS A 661 -17.61 36.82 -4.34
N VAL A 662 -17.87 38.05 -4.02
CA VAL A 662 -19.11 38.75 -4.42
C VAL A 662 -18.85 39.60 -5.66
N ILE A 663 -19.71 39.50 -6.66
CA ILE A 663 -19.69 40.33 -7.87
C ILE A 663 -21.01 41.15 -7.88
N ALA A 664 -20.98 42.27 -7.20
CA ALA A 664 -22.15 43.10 -6.94
C ALA A 664 -22.97 43.42 -8.21
N LYS A 665 -22.34 44.00 -9.22
CA LYS A 665 -23.00 44.36 -10.50
C LYS A 665 -23.64 43.20 -11.25
N LYS A 666 -23.19 41.95 -10.99
CA LYS A 666 -23.73 40.72 -11.61
C LYS A 666 -24.67 39.99 -10.68
N ARG A 667 -24.93 40.48 -9.48
CA ARG A 667 -25.73 39.81 -8.44
C ARG A 667 -25.28 38.37 -8.17
N LYS A 668 -23.96 38.12 -8.27
CA LYS A 668 -23.41 36.79 -8.28
C LYS A 668 -22.48 36.60 -7.08
N ILE A 669 -22.71 35.50 -6.36
CA ILE A 669 -21.78 35.00 -5.33
C ILE A 669 -21.06 33.77 -5.90
N ILE A 670 -19.75 33.76 -5.79
CA ILE A 670 -18.90 32.62 -6.15
C ILE A 670 -18.29 32.09 -4.87
N VAL A 671 -18.62 30.88 -4.52
CA VAL A 671 -18.00 30.14 -3.42
C VAL A 671 -16.92 29.25 -3.99
N THR A 672 -15.71 29.40 -3.51
CA THR A 672 -14.60 28.50 -3.85
C THR A 672 -14.26 27.68 -2.64
N MET A 673 -14.58 26.40 -2.69
CA MET A 673 -14.23 25.43 -1.65
C MET A 673 -12.99 24.66 -2.04
N GLN A 674 -11.99 24.67 -1.19
CA GLN A 674 -10.81 23.85 -1.37
C GLN A 674 -11.14 22.40 -0.96
N LYS A 675 -11.08 21.48 -1.90
CA LYS A 675 -11.28 20.06 -1.62
C LYS A 675 -10.12 19.51 -0.80
N TYR A 676 -10.43 18.59 0.06
CA TYR A 676 -9.43 17.84 0.80
C TYR A 676 -8.66 16.87 -0.10
N ASP A 677 -9.30 16.34 -1.15
CA ASP A 677 -8.73 15.44 -2.14
C ASP A 677 -9.02 15.91 -3.58
N ASN A 678 -8.30 15.37 -4.56
CA ASN A 678 -8.47 15.71 -5.98
C ASN A 678 -9.49 14.82 -6.70
N TYR A 679 -10.40 14.19 -5.98
CA TYR A 679 -11.44 13.40 -6.63
C TYR A 679 -12.54 14.27 -7.23
N GLU A 680 -13.03 13.90 -8.39
CA GLU A 680 -14.17 14.54 -9.04
C GLU A 680 -15.43 14.43 -8.15
N TRP A 681 -16.08 15.54 -7.89
CA TRP A 681 -17.34 15.60 -7.18
C TRP A 681 -18.49 15.53 -8.17
N ARG A 682 -19.06 14.35 -8.34
CA ARG A 682 -20.25 14.17 -9.20
C ARG A 682 -21.48 14.84 -8.62
N PHE A 683 -21.52 15.01 -7.32
CA PHE A 683 -22.58 15.67 -6.59
C PHE A 683 -21.98 16.61 -5.56
N LEU A 684 -22.69 17.68 -5.24
CA LEU A 684 -22.24 18.64 -4.25
C LEU A 684 -22.66 18.24 -2.82
N LYS A 685 -23.79 17.58 -2.69
CA LYS A 685 -24.37 17.13 -1.42
C LYS A 685 -24.75 15.65 -1.47
N VAL A 686 -24.77 15.01 -0.31
CA VAL A 686 -25.22 13.61 -0.12
C VAL A 686 -26.73 13.55 0.10
#